data_0824af05470cb6edae53209bda9959e2
#
_entry.id   0824af05470cb6edae53209bda9959e2
#
_cell.length_a   1.000
_cell.length_b   1.000
_cell.length_c   1.000
_cell.angle_alpha   90.00
_cell.angle_beta   90.00
_cell.angle_gamma   90.00
#
_symmetry.space_group_name_H-M   'P 1'
#
loop_
_entity.id
_entity.type
_entity.pdbx_description
1 polymer ?
#
loop_
_entity_poly.entity_id
_entity_poly.type
_entity_poly.pdbx_seq_one_letter_code
_entity_poly.pdbx_strand_id
1 'polypeptide(L)'
;MSSLRLNLLFSFLLIVQFFVFSGKFLIADDNILKSRNIVVTPYRNFLNNASIASSTSVILQEDIDRMQSTQPHEILQYVPGLNFLAQGNSGNKQQFTIRGFHTKYIRVLIDGIEVSDSTATQSEFNFASLMPFKIERIEVLRGSQGLMYGSEAVGGVINIISAKGKKGLNHRLKVEYGSHETRSAQYNINGQFKNFDYSVSPTFYYEGGISDIVDESTTTENDAFENFQVVGNFGYSLPYNITNFENIDLRYTARYMRDEADYDNFWASTGTKGFSDRVVDRIESSNRFSVKFDSINQKLFSELGFNYKKFNRTYREDGKLVADSSGKLYRGKMYEVDYQGILDLTKNNTLVFGGDWRNEWYKNSESTREKNGLTEWERGFFIDYQTQSLKNTFLSFGGRYNENQDYGDHFTFKISGSYTISEHSKIFPTGLKLKSSVATGYRSPSLYEEQNKDVNLGGEVGLKPEKTKSYEIGFEQPMMNNKFKLESVFFKINLDNRINWETGNGYKQEIGGFRSQGIETSLITYDLYNKFDLSISHTWNQSENQNGFRTLKVPVHAFGINSNYRFFEDKANLNVNFHSQTGARDIASGKIAEGGWGVLNSALTYDVSDLHKNLRKSQMYFKANNIFDKKYHQMASYNTYPMSFYFGLIQDF
;
A
#
# COMPACT_ATOMS: atom_id res chain seq x y z
N MET A 1 -33.34 -1.97 -16.27
CA MET A 1 -31.92 -1.86 -15.81
C MET A 1 -31.15 -0.70 -16.48
N SER A 2 -31.58 -0.12 -17.58
CA SER A 2 -30.92 1.03 -18.25
C SER A 2 -31.24 2.41 -17.63
N SER A 3 -32.39 2.57 -17.02
CA SER A 3 -32.82 3.87 -16.45
C SER A 3 -32.13 4.24 -15.12
N LEU A 4 -31.74 3.27 -14.31
CA LEU A 4 -31.06 3.52 -13.03
C LEU A 4 -29.59 3.99 -13.23
N ARG A 5 -28.95 3.53 -14.30
CA ARG A 5 -27.56 3.93 -14.64
C ARG A 5 -27.47 5.39 -15.13
N LEU A 6 -28.48 5.84 -15.86
CA LEU A 6 -28.53 7.21 -16.34
C LEU A 6 -28.84 8.20 -15.21
N ASN A 7 -29.69 7.82 -14.25
CA ASN A 7 -30.05 8.66 -13.11
C ASN A 7 -28.90 8.87 -12.11
N LEU A 8 -28.01 7.90 -11.91
CA LEU A 8 -26.83 8.06 -11.05
C LEU A 8 -25.77 8.98 -11.68
N LEU A 9 -25.55 8.88 -12.99
CA LEU A 9 -24.65 9.81 -13.72
C LEU A 9 -25.23 11.24 -13.75
N PHE A 10 -26.54 11.39 -13.94
CA PHE A 10 -27.23 12.68 -13.91
C PHE A 10 -27.23 13.32 -12.51
N SER A 11 -27.41 12.52 -11.45
CA SER A 11 -27.33 13.00 -10.07
C SER A 11 -25.92 13.43 -9.69
N PHE A 12 -24.89 12.74 -10.17
CA PHE A 12 -23.49 13.13 -9.96
C PHE A 12 -23.13 14.41 -10.70
N LEU A 13 -23.57 14.57 -11.94
CA LEU A 13 -23.43 15.80 -12.74
C LEU A 13 -24.18 16.99 -12.12
N LEU A 14 -25.39 16.77 -11.58
CA LEU A 14 -26.15 17.79 -10.87
C LEU A 14 -25.53 18.24 -9.57
N ILE A 15 -24.93 17.33 -8.79
CA ILE A 15 -24.19 17.67 -7.57
C ILE A 15 -22.95 18.51 -7.93
N VAL A 16 -22.24 18.17 -8.98
CA VAL A 16 -21.07 18.95 -9.47
C VAL A 16 -21.54 20.33 -9.99
N GLN A 17 -22.68 20.43 -10.69
CA GLN A 17 -23.23 21.72 -11.12
C GLN A 17 -23.75 22.59 -9.98
N PHE A 18 -24.31 22.01 -8.92
CA PHE A 18 -24.80 22.77 -7.76
C PHE A 18 -23.67 23.45 -6.96
N PHE A 19 -22.50 22.82 -6.88
CA PHE A 19 -21.32 23.40 -6.22
C PHE A 19 -20.58 24.47 -7.05
N VAL A 20 -20.78 24.50 -8.37
CA VAL A 20 -20.09 25.44 -9.26
C VAL A 20 -20.76 26.83 -9.27
N PHE A 21 -22.03 26.96 -8.86
CA PHE A 21 -22.82 28.18 -9.10
C PHE A 21 -23.09 29.10 -7.92
N SER A 22 -22.65 28.83 -6.69
CA SER A 22 -22.94 29.72 -5.57
C SER A 22 -21.74 30.03 -4.68
N GLY A 23 -21.23 31.23 -4.78
CA GLY A 23 -20.56 31.88 -3.67
C GLY A 23 -19.24 32.61 -3.95
N LYS A 24 -19.25 33.90 -3.71
CA LYS A 24 -18.06 34.72 -3.49
C LYS A 24 -17.43 34.30 -2.15
N PHE A 25 -16.18 33.85 -2.13
CA PHE A 25 -15.51 33.38 -0.92
C PHE A 25 -14.19 34.11 -0.64
N LEU A 26 -13.94 34.33 0.63
CA LEU A 26 -12.79 35.01 1.23
C LEU A 26 -11.51 34.11 1.19
N ILE A 27 -10.36 34.74 1.14
CA ILE A 27 -9.04 34.17 0.96
C ILE A 27 -8.58 33.45 2.23
N ALA A 28 -8.08 32.23 2.13
CA ALA A 28 -7.41 31.49 3.20
C ALA A 28 -5.98 31.09 2.80
N ASP A 29 -5.15 30.86 3.81
CA ASP A 29 -3.69 30.81 3.82
C ASP A 29 -3.08 29.63 3.02
N ASP A 30 -1.99 29.88 2.30
CA ASP A 30 -1.34 28.98 1.30
C ASP A 30 -0.47 27.85 1.91
N ASN A 31 -0.38 27.72 3.23
CA ASN A 31 0.68 26.92 3.87
C ASN A 31 0.41 25.41 3.99
N ILE A 32 -0.84 24.97 4.04
CA ILE A 32 -1.19 23.55 4.31
C ILE A 32 -1.06 22.67 3.06
N LEU A 33 -1.28 23.23 1.86
CA LEU A 33 -1.07 22.49 0.60
C LEU A 33 0.41 22.22 0.30
N LYS A 34 1.34 22.98 0.92
CA LYS A 34 2.78 22.86 0.64
C LYS A 34 3.40 21.58 1.22
N SER A 35 2.95 21.09 2.37
CA SER A 35 3.50 19.86 2.99
C SER A 35 3.13 18.57 2.23
N ARG A 36 2.01 18.59 1.47
CA ARG A 36 1.55 17.46 0.65
C ARG A 36 2.11 17.46 -0.77
N ASN A 37 2.94 18.44 -1.11
CA ASN A 37 3.41 18.69 -2.48
C ASN A 37 4.75 18.01 -2.81
N ILE A 38 5.40 17.31 -1.88
CA ILE A 38 6.67 16.64 -2.13
C ILE A 38 6.45 15.13 -2.12
N VAL A 39 6.65 14.49 -3.25
CA VAL A 39 6.56 13.04 -3.42
C VAL A 39 7.87 12.54 -4.00
N VAL A 40 8.46 11.56 -3.36
CA VAL A 40 9.78 11.02 -3.74
C VAL A 40 9.65 9.82 -4.67
N THR A 41 8.65 8.99 -4.41
CA THR A 41 8.58 7.61 -4.88
C THR A 41 8.49 7.42 -6.41
N PRO A 42 7.68 8.19 -7.20
CA PRO A 42 7.50 7.87 -8.62
C PRO A 42 8.75 7.97 -9.49
N TYR A 43 9.70 8.80 -9.07
CA TYR A 43 10.91 9.11 -9.82
C TYR A 43 12.18 8.95 -8.98
N ARG A 44 12.04 8.40 -7.76
CA ARG A 44 13.13 8.34 -6.77
C ARG A 44 13.87 9.68 -6.59
N ASN A 45 13.16 10.80 -6.77
CA ASN A 45 13.65 12.16 -6.67
C ASN A 45 12.64 13.04 -5.91
N PHE A 46 13.12 14.07 -5.23
CA PHE A 46 12.29 15.06 -4.55
C PHE A 46 11.63 16.00 -5.57
N LEU A 47 10.46 15.62 -6.05
CA LEU A 47 9.72 16.43 -7.00
C LEU A 47 8.52 17.10 -6.36
N ASN A 48 8.23 18.33 -6.77
CA ASN A 48 6.96 18.96 -6.45
C ASN A 48 5.83 18.22 -7.16
N ASN A 49 4.70 18.07 -6.51
CA ASN A 49 3.50 17.42 -7.07
C ASN A 49 3.10 17.99 -8.45
N ALA A 50 3.38 19.26 -8.71
CA ALA A 50 3.20 19.89 -10.03
C ALA A 50 3.97 19.19 -11.15
N SER A 51 5.12 18.59 -10.85
CA SER A 51 5.99 17.90 -11.83
C SER A 51 5.71 16.41 -11.98
N ILE A 52 4.76 15.83 -11.19
CA ILE A 52 4.51 14.39 -11.23
C ILE A 52 3.50 14.06 -12.33
N ALA A 53 3.91 13.23 -13.29
CA ALA A 53 3.06 12.74 -14.36
C ALA A 53 2.40 11.38 -14.05
N SER A 54 2.89 10.65 -13.04
CA SER A 54 2.36 9.35 -12.61
C SER A 54 1.18 9.50 -11.65
N SER A 55 0.25 8.54 -11.67
CA SER A 55 -0.86 8.48 -10.72
C SER A 55 -0.35 8.09 -9.32
N THR A 56 -0.38 9.05 -8.40
CA THR A 56 0.17 8.90 -7.04
C THR A 56 -0.82 9.41 -6.00
N SER A 57 -0.92 8.71 -4.88
CA SER A 57 -1.64 9.19 -3.69
C SER A 57 -0.71 9.20 -2.50
N VAL A 58 -0.80 10.24 -1.69
CA VAL A 58 -0.01 10.40 -0.46
C VAL A 58 -0.96 10.52 0.72
N ILE A 59 -0.76 9.68 1.73
CA ILE A 59 -1.47 9.69 2.99
C ILE A 59 -0.47 10.11 4.06
N LEU A 60 -0.74 11.17 4.77
CA LEU A 60 0.13 11.71 5.81
C LEU A 60 -0.23 11.11 7.19
N GLN A 61 0.71 11.18 8.13
CA GLN A 61 0.46 10.79 9.53
C GLN A 61 -0.80 11.45 10.11
N GLU A 62 -1.06 12.71 9.77
CA GLU A 62 -2.26 13.42 10.20
C GLU A 62 -3.56 12.75 9.75
N ASP A 63 -3.59 12.22 8.54
CA ASP A 63 -4.77 11.51 8.01
C ASP A 63 -4.99 10.20 8.80
N ILE A 64 -3.90 9.48 9.10
CA ILE A 64 -3.92 8.26 9.91
C ILE A 64 -4.40 8.55 11.34
N ASP A 65 -3.85 9.62 11.95
CA ASP A 65 -4.20 10.04 13.31
C ASP A 65 -5.68 10.51 13.40
N ARG A 66 -6.21 11.17 12.36
CA ARG A 66 -7.63 11.62 12.31
C ARG A 66 -8.61 10.45 12.21
N MET A 67 -8.26 9.41 11.49
CA MET A 67 -9.05 8.20 11.34
C MET A 67 -8.96 7.27 12.54
N GLN A 68 -8.00 7.48 13.44
CA GLN A 68 -7.65 6.60 14.56
C GLN A 68 -7.40 5.15 14.14
N SER A 69 -6.82 4.99 12.95
CA SER A 69 -6.62 3.68 12.34
C SER A 69 -5.67 2.80 13.14
N THR A 70 -6.03 1.53 13.28
CA THR A 70 -5.22 0.47 13.91
C THR A 70 -4.84 -0.63 12.92
N GLN A 71 -5.52 -0.67 11.79
CA GLN A 71 -5.26 -1.62 10.71
C GLN A 71 -5.01 -0.90 9.37
N PRO A 72 -4.14 -1.43 8.49
CA PRO A 72 -3.78 -0.76 7.23
C PRO A 72 -4.97 -0.55 6.29
N HIS A 73 -5.93 -1.47 6.28
CA HIS A 73 -7.09 -1.39 5.41
C HIS A 73 -8.00 -0.20 5.75
N GLU A 74 -8.07 0.20 7.01
CA GLU A 74 -8.83 1.37 7.45
C GLU A 74 -8.35 2.66 6.79
N ILE A 75 -7.17 2.67 6.22
CA ILE A 75 -6.55 3.82 5.57
C ILE A 75 -6.54 3.65 4.04
N LEU A 76 -6.00 2.54 3.58
CA LEU A 76 -5.67 2.32 2.16
C LEU A 76 -6.89 2.11 1.27
N GLN A 77 -8.01 1.61 1.82
CA GLN A 77 -9.24 1.36 1.05
C GLN A 77 -9.89 2.61 0.46
N TYR A 78 -9.52 3.81 0.93
CA TYR A 78 -10.05 5.09 0.40
C TYR A 78 -9.20 5.64 -0.75
N VAL A 79 -8.07 5.02 -1.05
CA VAL A 79 -7.20 5.42 -2.17
C VAL A 79 -7.82 4.96 -3.49
N PRO A 80 -7.98 5.86 -4.50
CA PRO A 80 -8.51 5.48 -5.80
C PRO A 80 -7.72 4.32 -6.41
N GLY A 81 -8.42 3.36 -7.02
CA GLY A 81 -7.81 2.21 -7.68
C GLY A 81 -7.40 1.07 -6.76
N LEU A 82 -7.43 1.25 -5.43
CA LEU A 82 -7.21 0.19 -4.45
C LEU A 82 -8.53 -0.49 -4.07
N ASN A 83 -8.46 -1.80 -3.87
CA ASN A 83 -9.54 -2.58 -3.31
C ASN A 83 -8.98 -3.56 -2.28
N PHE A 84 -9.63 -3.65 -1.13
CA PHE A 84 -9.23 -4.49 0.00
C PHE A 84 -9.95 -5.83 -0.03
N LEU A 85 -9.21 -6.90 0.25
CA LEU A 85 -9.69 -8.28 0.32
C LEU A 85 -9.17 -8.90 1.61
N ALA A 86 -10.07 -9.46 2.45
CA ALA A 86 -9.73 -10.15 3.67
C ALA A 86 -10.34 -11.55 3.72
N GLN A 87 -9.63 -12.47 4.34
CA GLN A 87 -10.07 -13.82 4.65
C GLN A 87 -10.42 -13.89 6.15
N GLY A 88 -11.64 -13.45 6.52
CA GLY A 88 -12.10 -13.50 7.90
C GLY A 88 -11.49 -12.44 8.81
N ASN A 89 -10.90 -12.85 9.93
CA ASN A 89 -10.38 -12.00 10.99
C ASN A 89 -9.17 -11.13 10.58
N SER A 90 -8.76 -10.25 11.50
CA SER A 90 -7.65 -9.29 11.27
C SER A 90 -6.29 -9.95 11.06
N GLY A 91 -6.06 -11.17 11.54
CA GLY A 91 -4.78 -11.89 11.49
C GLY A 91 -4.57 -12.69 10.23
N ASN A 92 -5.64 -13.03 9.52
CA ASN A 92 -5.57 -13.84 8.32
C ASN A 92 -5.08 -13.07 7.10
N LYS A 93 -5.21 -13.65 5.92
CA LYS A 93 -4.68 -13.08 4.70
C LYS A 93 -5.43 -11.79 4.33
N GLN A 94 -4.77 -10.66 4.47
CA GLN A 94 -5.23 -9.35 4.06
C GLN A 94 -4.44 -8.87 2.85
N GLN A 95 -5.14 -8.55 1.78
CA GLN A 95 -4.56 -8.21 0.49
C GLN A 95 -5.17 -6.92 -0.06
N PHE A 96 -4.39 -6.22 -0.88
CA PHE A 96 -4.91 -5.16 -1.73
C PHE A 96 -4.77 -5.54 -3.20
N THR A 97 -5.72 -5.10 -4.00
CA THR A 97 -5.53 -5.04 -5.44
C THR A 97 -5.35 -3.59 -5.87
N ILE A 98 -4.48 -3.33 -6.83
CA ILE A 98 -4.35 -2.03 -7.50
C ILE A 98 -4.84 -2.20 -8.93
N ARG A 99 -5.93 -1.50 -9.31
CA ARG A 99 -6.50 -1.58 -10.66
C ARG A 99 -6.78 -3.02 -11.12
N GLY A 100 -7.21 -3.88 -10.18
CA GLY A 100 -7.47 -5.30 -10.42
C GLY A 100 -6.24 -6.22 -10.40
N PHE A 101 -5.04 -5.68 -10.22
CA PHE A 101 -3.82 -6.47 -10.02
C PHE A 101 -3.69 -6.87 -8.55
N HIS A 102 -3.61 -8.16 -8.26
CA HIS A 102 -3.45 -8.71 -6.92
C HIS A 102 -2.10 -8.36 -6.29
N THR A 103 -1.97 -8.57 -4.98
CA THR A 103 -0.80 -8.20 -4.17
C THR A 103 0.53 -8.72 -4.72
N LYS A 104 0.56 -9.86 -5.39
CA LYS A 104 1.77 -10.39 -6.06
C LYS A 104 2.37 -9.47 -7.13
N TYR A 105 1.60 -8.51 -7.62
CA TYR A 105 2.01 -7.52 -8.62
C TYR A 105 2.27 -6.15 -7.99
N ILE A 106 2.24 -6.06 -6.67
CA ILE A 106 2.40 -4.82 -5.91
C ILE A 106 3.64 -4.95 -5.06
N ARG A 107 4.64 -4.13 -5.35
CA ARG A 107 5.83 -4.05 -4.50
C ARG A 107 5.54 -3.21 -3.27
N VAL A 108 5.73 -3.78 -2.09
CA VAL A 108 5.51 -3.10 -0.81
C VAL A 108 6.87 -2.82 -0.16
N LEU A 109 7.11 -1.56 0.18
CA LEU A 109 8.34 -1.10 0.81
C LEU A 109 8.04 -0.47 2.17
N ILE A 110 8.85 -0.75 3.17
CA ILE A 110 8.88 -0.04 4.45
C ILE A 110 10.29 0.52 4.63
N ASP A 111 10.44 1.84 4.66
CA ASP A 111 11.73 2.54 4.78
C ASP A 111 12.78 2.07 3.74
N GLY A 112 12.33 1.76 2.53
CA GLY A 112 13.19 1.29 1.44
C GLY A 112 13.50 -0.21 1.47
N ILE A 113 13.00 -0.96 2.48
CA ILE A 113 13.15 -2.42 2.53
C ILE A 113 11.90 -3.05 1.88
N GLU A 114 12.10 -3.94 0.93
CA GLU A 114 11.01 -4.76 0.40
C GLU A 114 10.54 -5.77 1.45
N VAL A 115 9.22 -5.76 1.75
CA VAL A 115 8.64 -6.58 2.82
C VAL A 115 7.79 -7.75 2.31
N SER A 116 7.75 -7.99 1.00
CA SER A 116 7.10 -9.18 0.42
C SER A 116 7.65 -10.45 1.03
N ASP A 117 6.79 -11.42 1.35
CA ASP A 117 7.16 -12.71 1.91
C ASP A 117 7.58 -13.67 0.80
N SER A 118 8.89 -13.89 0.61
CA SER A 118 9.43 -14.84 -0.36
C SER A 118 9.03 -16.29 -0.09
N THR A 119 8.46 -16.58 1.08
CA THR A 119 7.93 -17.91 1.43
C THR A 119 6.44 -18.06 1.12
N ALA A 120 5.75 -16.96 0.81
CA ALA A 120 4.36 -17.00 0.35
C ALA A 120 4.29 -17.58 -1.07
N THR A 121 3.15 -18.16 -1.40
CA THR A 121 2.93 -18.84 -2.69
C THR A 121 3.28 -17.98 -3.91
N GLN A 122 3.18 -16.66 -3.80
CA GLN A 122 3.40 -15.72 -4.89
C GLN A 122 4.25 -14.51 -4.45
N SER A 123 5.14 -14.68 -3.45
CA SER A 123 5.99 -13.61 -2.88
C SER A 123 5.20 -12.34 -2.55
N GLU A 124 4.06 -12.48 -1.88
CA GLU A 124 3.17 -11.37 -1.57
C GLU A 124 3.30 -10.89 -0.12
N PHE A 125 3.01 -9.62 0.13
CA PHE A 125 2.94 -9.08 1.48
C PHE A 125 1.56 -9.30 2.10
N ASN A 126 1.49 -9.83 3.32
CA ASN A 126 0.26 -9.88 4.10
C ASN A 126 0.12 -8.60 4.92
N PHE A 127 -0.87 -7.76 4.59
CA PHE A 127 -1.10 -6.49 5.29
C PHE A 127 -1.58 -6.67 6.74
N ALA A 128 -2.04 -7.84 7.15
CA ALA A 128 -2.32 -8.15 8.56
C ALA A 128 -1.10 -7.95 9.47
N SER A 129 0.10 -8.17 8.94
CA SER A 129 1.36 -8.04 9.69
C SER A 129 1.86 -6.59 9.84
N LEU A 130 1.11 -5.58 9.37
CA LEU A 130 1.46 -4.17 9.46
C LEU A 130 0.60 -3.45 10.48
N MET A 131 1.20 -2.91 11.54
CA MET A 131 0.53 -2.00 12.47
C MET A 131 0.88 -0.55 12.12
N PRO A 132 -0.09 0.30 11.68
CA PRO A 132 0.17 1.64 11.15
C PRO A 132 0.38 2.67 12.27
N PHE A 133 1.45 2.52 13.06
CA PHE A 133 1.80 3.46 14.11
C PHE A 133 3.10 4.21 13.82
N LYS A 134 3.08 5.54 14.00
CA LYS A 134 4.21 6.43 13.69
C LYS A 134 4.75 6.27 12.27
N ILE A 135 3.85 6.11 11.34
CA ILE A 135 4.10 6.25 9.91
C ILE A 135 4.12 7.76 9.60
N GLU A 136 5.19 8.25 8.98
CA GLU A 136 5.26 9.64 8.52
C GLU A 136 4.31 9.87 7.34
N ARG A 137 4.35 8.94 6.38
CA ARG A 137 3.45 8.93 5.22
C ARG A 137 3.45 7.58 4.51
N ILE A 138 2.38 7.34 3.75
CA ILE A 138 2.27 6.24 2.80
C ILE A 138 2.13 6.83 1.40
N GLU A 139 2.97 6.39 0.48
CA GLU A 139 2.92 6.77 -0.94
C GLU A 139 2.44 5.57 -1.75
N VAL A 140 1.36 5.75 -2.52
CA VAL A 140 0.79 4.70 -3.38
C VAL A 140 0.94 5.11 -4.83
N LEU A 141 1.74 4.36 -5.57
CA LEU A 141 1.94 4.54 -7.01
C LEU A 141 1.13 3.49 -7.75
N ARG A 142 0.36 3.92 -8.71
CA ARG A 142 -0.46 3.04 -9.53
C ARG A 142 0.13 2.87 -10.93
N GLY A 143 -0.10 1.70 -11.55
CA GLY A 143 0.46 1.32 -12.83
C GLY A 143 1.90 0.81 -12.75
N SER A 144 2.45 0.37 -13.86
CA SER A 144 3.79 -0.23 -13.89
C SER A 144 4.89 0.72 -13.46
N GLN A 145 5.69 0.29 -12.49
CA GLN A 145 6.84 1.00 -11.93
C GLN A 145 8.15 0.23 -12.12
N GLY A 146 8.19 -0.69 -13.08
CA GLY A 146 9.34 -1.55 -13.36
C GLY A 146 10.64 -0.81 -13.62
N LEU A 147 10.61 0.43 -14.16
CA LEU A 147 11.79 1.28 -14.35
C LEU A 147 12.53 1.51 -13.02
N MET A 148 11.84 1.97 -11.99
CA MET A 148 12.46 2.40 -10.73
C MET A 148 12.61 1.26 -9.73
N TYR A 149 11.71 0.27 -9.80
CA TYR A 149 11.59 -0.75 -8.76
C TYR A 149 11.84 -2.18 -9.24
N GLY A 150 12.09 -2.40 -10.55
CA GLY A 150 12.38 -3.72 -11.11
C GLY A 150 11.19 -4.67 -11.13
N SER A 151 11.47 -5.96 -10.89
CA SER A 151 10.46 -7.02 -10.83
C SER A 151 9.38 -6.76 -9.77
N GLU A 152 8.17 -7.33 -9.98
CA GLU A 152 7.01 -7.26 -9.08
C GLU A 152 6.29 -5.90 -9.02
N ALA A 153 6.92 -4.77 -9.38
CA ALA A 153 6.28 -3.46 -9.46
C ALA A 153 5.43 -3.29 -10.73
N VAL A 154 4.58 -4.25 -11.01
CA VAL A 154 3.78 -4.40 -12.24
C VAL A 154 2.45 -3.66 -12.15
N GLY A 155 1.73 -3.84 -11.04
CA GLY A 155 0.46 -3.18 -10.75
C GLY A 155 0.63 -1.86 -10.03
N GLY A 156 1.70 -1.73 -9.26
CA GLY A 156 2.01 -0.53 -8.48
C GLY A 156 3.04 -0.75 -7.39
N VAL A 157 3.24 0.31 -6.60
CA VAL A 157 4.12 0.31 -5.42
C VAL A 157 3.38 0.96 -4.25
N ILE A 158 3.49 0.36 -3.07
CA ILE A 158 3.08 0.95 -1.80
C ILE A 158 4.35 1.17 -0.98
N ASN A 159 4.71 2.43 -0.74
CA ASN A 159 5.91 2.80 0.00
C ASN A 159 5.52 3.46 1.32
N ILE A 160 5.90 2.83 2.43
CA ILE A 160 5.59 3.24 3.79
C ILE A 160 6.85 3.82 4.40
N ILE A 161 6.78 5.05 4.87
CA ILE A 161 7.90 5.77 5.47
C ILE A 161 7.61 6.00 6.94
N SER A 162 8.47 5.47 7.81
CA SER A 162 8.35 5.65 9.26
C SER A 162 8.85 7.03 9.72
N ALA A 163 8.30 7.49 10.85
CA ALA A 163 8.70 8.77 11.41
C ALA A 163 10.13 8.73 11.94
N LYS A 164 10.89 9.80 11.66
CA LYS A 164 12.24 10.03 12.18
C LYS A 164 12.21 10.74 13.54
N GLY A 165 13.36 10.81 14.20
CA GLY A 165 13.56 11.59 15.40
C GLY A 165 13.33 13.07 15.17
N LYS A 166 12.65 13.73 16.12
CA LYS A 166 12.41 15.18 16.15
C LYS A 166 13.23 15.83 17.25
N LYS A 167 13.52 17.13 17.10
CA LYS A 167 14.26 17.90 18.11
C LYS A 167 13.66 17.74 19.51
N GLY A 168 14.52 17.49 20.49
CA GLY A 168 14.15 17.19 21.87
C GLY A 168 13.83 15.72 22.08
N LEU A 169 13.35 15.39 23.26
CA LEU A 169 12.87 14.05 23.64
C LEU A 169 11.34 14.08 23.60
N ASN A 170 10.73 13.22 22.81
CA ASN A 170 9.29 13.15 22.63
C ASN A 170 8.82 11.73 22.88
N HIS A 171 7.71 11.58 23.58
CA HIS A 171 7.05 10.32 23.83
C HIS A 171 5.60 10.39 23.38
N ARG A 172 5.07 9.31 22.84
CA ARG A 172 3.65 9.14 22.58
C ARG A 172 3.21 7.73 22.95
N LEU A 173 2.17 7.66 23.77
CA LEU A 173 1.47 6.43 24.10
C LEU A 173 0.07 6.48 23.49
N LYS A 174 -0.35 5.42 22.81
CA LYS A 174 -1.74 5.21 22.37
C LYS A 174 -2.18 3.86 22.90
N VAL A 175 -3.33 3.82 23.60
CA VAL A 175 -3.97 2.59 24.05
C VAL A 175 -5.39 2.54 23.54
N GLU A 176 -5.86 1.36 23.16
CA GLU A 176 -7.21 1.14 22.63
C GLU A 176 -7.78 -0.16 23.20
N TYR A 177 -9.07 -0.13 23.53
CA TYR A 177 -9.87 -1.29 23.92
C TYR A 177 -11.20 -1.24 23.17
N GLY A 178 -11.72 -2.40 22.73
CA GLY A 178 -12.96 -2.41 21.95
C GLY A 178 -13.61 -3.77 21.78
N SER A 179 -14.55 -3.82 20.85
CA SER A 179 -15.27 -5.01 20.44
C SER A 179 -14.32 -6.14 20.05
N HIS A 180 -14.79 -7.38 20.09
CA HIS A 180 -14.02 -8.59 19.77
C HIS A 180 -12.77 -8.75 20.67
N GLU A 181 -12.87 -8.30 21.92
CA GLU A 181 -11.76 -8.29 22.90
C GLU A 181 -10.51 -7.55 22.43
N THR A 182 -10.64 -6.62 21.49
CA THR A 182 -9.51 -5.85 20.96
C THR A 182 -8.78 -5.10 22.04
N ARG A 183 -7.47 -5.24 22.08
CA ARG A 183 -6.54 -4.55 22.99
C ARG A 183 -5.32 -4.12 22.18
N SER A 184 -5.02 -2.83 22.19
CA SER A 184 -3.84 -2.30 21.51
C SER A 184 -3.06 -1.36 22.42
N ALA A 185 -1.75 -1.50 22.42
CA ALA A 185 -0.83 -0.58 23.08
C ALA A 185 0.30 -0.24 22.12
N GLN A 186 0.46 1.04 21.84
CA GLN A 186 1.43 1.56 20.90
C GLN A 186 2.23 2.67 21.59
N TYR A 187 3.53 2.53 21.62
CA TYR A 187 4.41 3.52 22.24
C TYR A 187 5.46 3.97 21.23
N ASN A 188 5.78 5.24 21.24
CA ASN A 188 6.90 5.77 20.48
C ASN A 188 7.74 6.66 21.35
N ILE A 189 9.04 6.43 21.34
CA ILE A 189 10.05 7.36 21.85
C ILE A 189 10.89 7.84 20.68
N ASN A 190 11.01 9.14 20.52
CA ASN A 190 11.83 9.73 19.48
C ASN A 190 12.53 10.97 19.96
N GLY A 191 13.67 11.26 19.35
CA GLY A 191 14.45 12.43 19.73
C GLY A 191 15.56 12.73 18.74
N GLN A 192 16.11 13.95 18.90
CA GLN A 192 17.34 14.36 18.22
C GLN A 192 18.25 15.05 19.24
N PHE A 193 19.46 14.51 19.34
CA PHE A 193 20.53 15.09 20.15
C PHE A 193 21.74 15.36 19.25
N LYS A 194 22.06 16.65 19.07
CA LYS A 194 23.09 17.08 18.10
C LYS A 194 22.80 16.48 16.71
N ASN A 195 23.73 15.68 16.23
CA ASN A 195 23.70 15.07 14.90
C ASN A 195 23.07 13.67 14.88
N PHE A 196 22.64 13.15 16.03
CA PHE A 196 22.00 11.84 16.17
C PHE A 196 20.50 12.00 16.34
N ASP A 197 19.73 11.35 15.50
CA ASP A 197 18.27 11.24 15.64
C ASP A 197 17.86 9.77 15.80
N TYR A 198 16.78 9.55 16.53
CA TYR A 198 16.24 8.21 16.74
C TYR A 198 14.72 8.23 16.90
N SER A 199 14.10 7.13 16.50
CA SER A 199 12.69 6.83 16.74
C SER A 199 12.53 5.34 16.95
N VAL A 200 11.89 4.92 18.05
CA VAL A 200 11.60 3.52 18.35
C VAL A 200 10.13 3.36 18.70
N SER A 201 9.46 2.44 18.03
CA SER A 201 8.00 2.27 18.13
C SER A 201 7.64 0.79 18.37
N PRO A 202 7.61 0.31 19.63
CA PRO A 202 6.97 -0.95 19.96
C PRO A 202 5.44 -0.83 19.87
N THR A 203 4.80 -1.84 19.32
CA THR A 203 3.36 -1.95 19.16
C THR A 203 2.91 -3.35 19.54
N PHE A 204 1.85 -3.44 20.32
CA PHE A 204 1.15 -4.67 20.65
C PHE A 204 -0.30 -4.54 20.21
N TYR A 205 -0.83 -5.59 19.61
CA TYR A 205 -2.23 -5.72 19.21
C TYR A 205 -2.71 -7.13 19.52
N TYR A 206 -3.87 -7.25 20.14
CA TYR A 206 -4.59 -8.49 20.37
C TYR A 206 -6.06 -8.29 20.01
N GLU A 207 -6.63 -9.30 19.42
CA GLU A 207 -8.06 -9.38 19.10
C GLU A 207 -8.53 -10.83 19.28
N GLY A 208 -9.62 -11.04 20.04
CA GLY A 208 -10.28 -12.34 20.14
C GLY A 208 -11.01 -12.76 18.86
N GLY A 209 -11.18 -11.83 17.94
CA GLY A 209 -11.63 -12.07 16.56
C GLY A 209 -13.09 -12.45 16.39
N ILE A 210 -13.35 -12.99 15.22
CA ILE A 210 -14.62 -13.59 14.79
C ILE A 210 -14.29 -14.90 14.09
N SER A 211 -15.25 -15.81 13.94
CA SER A 211 -15.06 -16.98 13.07
C SER A 211 -14.77 -16.55 11.63
N ASP A 212 -13.73 -17.08 11.01
CA ASP A 212 -13.30 -16.72 9.66
C ASP A 212 -14.29 -17.15 8.60
N ILE A 213 -14.86 -18.34 8.74
CA ILE A 213 -15.70 -18.95 7.71
C ILE A 213 -17.18 -18.74 8.02
N VAL A 214 -17.94 -18.39 6.97
CA VAL A 214 -19.42 -18.40 7.03
C VAL A 214 -19.88 -19.84 7.15
N ASP A 215 -20.34 -20.23 8.34
CA ASP A 215 -21.00 -21.51 8.57
C ASP A 215 -22.43 -21.31 9.07
N GLU A 216 -23.34 -22.14 8.57
CA GLU A 216 -24.73 -22.22 9.04
C GLU A 216 -24.88 -23.21 10.22
N SER A 217 -23.80 -23.90 10.61
CA SER A 217 -23.78 -24.80 11.77
C SER A 217 -23.68 -24.02 13.09
N THR A 218 -24.15 -24.60 14.17
CA THR A 218 -24.35 -23.94 15.47
C THR A 218 -23.08 -23.79 16.31
N THR A 219 -21.93 -24.24 15.83
CA THR A 219 -20.65 -24.16 16.54
C THR A 219 -19.72 -23.17 15.81
N THR A 220 -19.76 -21.92 16.25
CA THR A 220 -18.81 -20.90 15.80
C THR A 220 -17.75 -20.73 16.89
N GLU A 221 -16.50 -20.94 16.53
CA GLU A 221 -15.36 -20.49 17.33
C GLU A 221 -14.93 -19.10 16.88
N ASN A 222 -14.16 -18.39 17.67
CA ASN A 222 -13.55 -17.12 17.29
C ASN A 222 -12.08 -17.36 17.01
N ASP A 223 -11.62 -16.85 15.86
CA ASP A 223 -10.24 -16.92 15.44
C ASP A 223 -9.48 -15.69 15.95
N ALA A 224 -8.61 -15.91 16.93
CA ALA A 224 -7.86 -14.85 17.58
C ALA A 224 -6.65 -14.39 16.75
N PHE A 225 -6.21 -13.17 17.01
CA PHE A 225 -5.01 -12.61 16.41
C PHE A 225 -4.18 -11.83 17.42
N GLU A 226 -2.89 -12.10 17.45
CA GLU A 226 -1.91 -11.35 18.23
C GLU A 226 -0.78 -10.86 17.35
N ASN A 227 -0.37 -9.60 17.51
CA ASN A 227 0.76 -9.02 16.79
C ASN A 227 1.63 -8.20 17.73
N PHE A 228 2.91 -8.45 17.70
CA PHE A 228 3.95 -7.62 18.31
C PHE A 228 4.93 -7.17 17.26
N GLN A 229 5.13 -5.85 17.13
CA GLN A 229 6.17 -5.32 16.26
C GLN A 229 6.96 -4.22 16.95
N VAL A 230 8.21 -4.08 16.53
CA VAL A 230 9.08 -2.95 16.89
C VAL A 230 9.68 -2.38 15.62
N VAL A 231 9.52 -1.08 15.40
CA VAL A 231 10.19 -0.33 14.33
C VAL A 231 11.18 0.63 14.96
N GLY A 232 12.43 0.56 14.54
CA GLY A 232 13.51 1.46 14.95
C GLY A 232 14.12 2.20 13.77
N ASN A 233 14.34 3.50 13.90
CA ASN A 233 14.98 4.34 12.90
C ASN A 233 16.03 5.21 13.60
N PHE A 234 17.29 5.08 13.20
CA PHE A 234 18.43 5.74 13.81
C PHE A 234 19.24 6.46 12.73
N GLY A 235 19.48 7.74 12.91
CA GLY A 235 20.23 8.57 11.97
C GLY A 235 21.41 9.26 12.62
N TYR A 236 22.50 9.41 11.90
CA TYR A 236 23.66 10.19 12.31
C TYR A 236 24.18 11.00 11.14
N SER A 237 24.03 12.31 11.21
CA SER A 237 24.58 13.24 10.21
C SER A 237 26.00 13.63 10.63
N LEU A 238 27.00 13.39 9.80
CA LEU A 238 28.37 13.77 10.10
C LEU A 238 28.49 15.31 10.18
N PRO A 239 29.15 15.84 11.22
CA PRO A 239 29.30 17.30 11.38
C PRO A 239 30.39 17.92 10.51
N TYR A 240 31.04 17.13 9.65
CA TYR A 240 32.12 17.54 8.78
C TYR A 240 32.06 16.82 7.43
N ASN A 241 32.60 17.46 6.43
CA ASN A 241 32.73 16.89 5.10
C ASN A 241 33.99 16.02 5.00
N ILE A 242 33.95 14.97 4.22
CA ILE A 242 35.09 14.08 3.96
C ILE A 242 35.52 14.29 2.51
N THR A 243 36.67 14.96 2.30
CA THR A 243 37.20 15.27 0.98
C THR A 243 36.17 15.94 0.07
N ASN A 244 35.61 15.20 -0.91
CA ASN A 244 34.62 15.67 -1.87
C ASN A 244 33.18 15.26 -1.52
N PHE A 245 32.95 14.67 -0.34
CA PHE A 245 31.64 14.24 0.12
C PHE A 245 31.12 15.17 1.20
N GLU A 246 29.93 15.69 1.00
CA GLU A 246 29.25 16.63 1.86
C GLU A 246 27.93 16.06 2.36
N ASN A 247 27.37 16.63 3.44
CA ASN A 247 26.06 16.26 3.98
C ASN A 247 25.89 14.74 4.21
N ILE A 248 26.91 14.09 4.77
CA ILE A 248 26.91 12.64 4.94
C ILE A 248 25.92 12.27 6.05
N ASP A 249 24.91 11.48 5.73
CA ASP A 249 23.89 10.94 6.64
C ASP A 249 23.96 9.40 6.65
N LEU A 250 24.20 8.84 7.82
CA LEU A 250 24.19 7.41 8.08
C LEU A 250 22.85 7.05 8.69
N ARG A 251 22.17 6.03 8.16
CA ARG A 251 20.88 5.61 8.71
C ARG A 251 20.79 4.11 8.86
N TYR A 252 20.27 3.70 10.01
CA TYR A 252 19.93 2.31 10.28
C TYR A 252 18.46 2.22 10.62
N THR A 253 17.71 1.41 9.86
CA THR A 253 16.31 1.10 10.10
C THR A 253 16.16 -0.39 10.36
N ALA A 254 15.43 -0.74 11.41
CA ALA A 254 15.15 -2.12 11.77
C ALA A 254 13.66 -2.30 12.05
N ARG A 255 13.10 -3.41 11.59
CA ARG A 255 11.77 -3.87 11.93
C ARG A 255 11.84 -5.31 12.42
N TYR A 256 11.27 -5.57 13.58
CA TYR A 256 10.99 -6.90 14.06
C TYR A 256 9.47 -7.05 14.22
N MET A 257 8.93 -8.14 13.75
CA MET A 257 7.53 -8.48 13.87
C MET A 257 7.39 -9.96 14.23
N ARG A 258 6.48 -10.25 15.18
CA ARG A 258 5.96 -11.57 15.42
C ARG A 258 4.44 -11.47 15.49
N ASP A 259 3.76 -12.30 14.75
CA ASP A 259 2.32 -12.44 14.87
C ASP A 259 1.89 -13.91 14.93
N GLU A 260 0.75 -14.13 15.56
CA GLU A 260 0.08 -15.42 15.65
C GLU A 260 -1.38 -15.22 15.31
N ALA A 261 -1.90 -16.01 14.38
CA ALA A 261 -3.29 -15.96 13.96
C ALA A 261 -3.90 -17.35 13.92
N ASP A 262 -5.06 -17.49 14.53
CA ASP A 262 -5.91 -18.64 14.34
C ASP A 262 -6.59 -18.57 12.96
N TYR A 263 -6.85 -19.71 12.34
CA TYR A 263 -7.49 -19.75 11.03
C TYR A 263 -8.22 -21.07 10.77
N ASP A 264 -9.31 -20.99 10.04
CA ASP A 264 -10.11 -22.12 9.61
C ASP A 264 -9.56 -22.81 8.34
N ASN A 265 -9.66 -24.14 8.27
CA ASN A 265 -9.32 -24.88 7.09
C ASN A 265 -10.50 -25.03 6.12
N PHE A 266 -10.56 -24.18 5.11
CA PHE A 266 -11.59 -24.24 4.06
C PHE A 266 -11.54 -25.53 3.21
N TRP A 267 -10.36 -26.17 3.09
CA TRP A 267 -10.08 -27.30 2.20
C TRP A 267 -9.87 -28.60 2.97
N ALA A 268 -10.65 -28.88 4.03
CA ALA A 268 -10.59 -30.18 4.64
C ALA A 268 -10.85 -31.27 3.58
N SER A 269 -9.99 -32.26 3.52
CA SER A 269 -10.04 -33.37 2.54
C SER A 269 -11.35 -34.17 2.56
N THR A 270 -12.21 -33.95 3.54
CA THR A 270 -13.49 -34.59 3.76
C THR A 270 -14.68 -33.83 3.18
N GLY A 271 -14.48 -32.65 2.58
CA GLY A 271 -15.58 -31.80 2.07
C GLY A 271 -16.45 -31.16 3.15
N THR A 272 -16.15 -31.38 4.42
CA THR A 272 -16.74 -30.68 5.55
C THR A 272 -15.89 -29.47 5.86
N LYS A 273 -16.52 -28.29 6.00
CA LYS A 273 -15.89 -27.11 6.58
C LYS A 273 -15.43 -27.52 7.96
N GLY A 274 -14.13 -27.51 8.20
CA GLY A 274 -13.55 -27.95 9.46
C GLY A 274 -13.18 -26.76 10.30
N PHE A 275 -13.86 -26.61 11.42
CA PHE A 275 -13.31 -25.87 12.54
C PHE A 275 -12.10 -26.68 13.03
N SER A 276 -10.92 -26.12 12.94
CA SER A 276 -9.71 -26.77 13.44
C SER A 276 -8.91 -25.71 14.18
N ASP A 277 -8.39 -26.05 15.36
CA ASP A 277 -7.47 -25.22 16.13
C ASP A 277 -6.14 -25.04 15.37
N ARG A 278 -6.22 -24.44 14.19
CA ARG A 278 -5.08 -24.15 13.33
C ARG A 278 -4.54 -22.76 13.61
N VAL A 279 -3.24 -22.69 13.73
CA VAL A 279 -2.52 -21.48 14.06
C VAL A 279 -1.39 -21.27 13.08
N VAL A 280 -1.23 -20.05 12.61
CA VAL A 280 -0.04 -19.61 11.87
C VAL A 280 0.78 -18.64 12.69
N ASP A 281 2.05 -18.99 12.94
CA ASP A 281 3.07 -18.09 13.48
C ASP A 281 3.90 -17.48 12.36
N ARG A 282 4.10 -16.16 12.39
CA ARG A 282 4.99 -15.44 11.47
C ARG A 282 6.00 -14.62 12.26
N ILE A 283 7.26 -14.73 11.90
CA ILE A 283 8.35 -13.94 12.48
C ILE A 283 9.13 -13.31 11.35
N GLU A 284 9.23 -11.99 11.36
CA GLU A 284 10.01 -11.22 10.40
C GLU A 284 11.05 -10.34 11.10
N SER A 285 12.25 -10.29 10.54
CA SER A 285 13.27 -9.31 10.89
C SER A 285 13.80 -8.67 9.62
N SER A 286 13.62 -7.36 9.48
CA SER A 286 14.03 -6.57 8.33
C SER A 286 14.96 -5.46 8.78
N ASN A 287 16.09 -5.28 8.10
CA ASN A 287 17.15 -4.35 8.49
C ASN A 287 17.67 -3.62 7.25
N ARG A 288 17.83 -2.32 7.33
CA ARG A 288 18.49 -1.49 6.31
C ARG A 288 19.56 -0.61 6.95
N PHE A 289 20.73 -0.65 6.37
CA PHE A 289 21.76 0.36 6.58
C PHE A 289 21.92 1.17 5.32
N SER A 290 21.89 2.50 5.40
CA SER A 290 22.14 3.36 4.24
C SER A 290 23.05 4.52 4.56
N VAL A 291 23.76 4.96 3.53
CA VAL A 291 24.63 6.14 3.55
C VAL A 291 24.16 7.07 2.45
N LYS A 292 23.87 8.31 2.81
CA LYS A 292 23.51 9.40 1.88
C LYS A 292 24.61 10.44 1.92
N PHE A 293 24.94 11.00 0.77
CA PHE A 293 25.93 12.05 0.68
C PHE A 293 25.76 12.86 -0.61
N ASP A 294 26.21 14.09 -0.57
CA ASP A 294 26.34 14.95 -1.73
C ASP A 294 27.79 14.98 -2.23
N SER A 295 27.98 15.12 -3.52
CA SER A 295 29.29 15.26 -4.15
C SER A 295 29.21 16.17 -5.39
N ILE A 296 30.37 16.43 -6.06
CA ILE A 296 30.47 17.30 -7.24
C ILE A 296 29.85 18.69 -6.96
N ASN A 297 30.29 19.33 -5.86
CA ASN A 297 29.78 20.62 -5.41
C ASN A 297 28.22 20.58 -5.24
N GLN A 298 27.71 19.56 -4.56
CA GLN A 298 26.30 19.29 -4.25
C GLN A 298 25.40 19.06 -5.49
N LYS A 299 25.99 18.82 -6.67
CA LYS A 299 25.21 18.47 -7.87
C LYS A 299 24.82 17.01 -7.96
N LEU A 300 25.55 16.12 -7.28
CA LEU A 300 25.27 14.70 -7.22
C LEU A 300 24.90 14.30 -5.82
N PHE A 301 23.61 14.02 -5.59
CA PHE A 301 23.13 13.29 -4.43
C PHE A 301 23.31 11.80 -4.67
N SER A 302 23.79 11.07 -3.66
CA SER A 302 23.98 9.61 -3.70
C SER A 302 23.39 8.94 -2.45
N GLU A 303 22.77 7.80 -2.66
CA GLU A 303 22.35 6.90 -1.59
C GLU A 303 22.84 5.48 -1.90
N LEU A 304 23.56 4.87 -0.97
CA LEU A 304 23.94 3.45 -0.98
C LEU A 304 23.23 2.75 0.15
N GLY A 305 22.52 1.66 -0.14
CA GLY A 305 21.75 0.87 0.81
C GLY A 305 22.19 -0.58 0.85
N PHE A 306 22.10 -1.18 2.03
CA PHE A 306 22.21 -2.62 2.26
C PHE A 306 21.00 -3.09 3.07
N ASN A 307 20.26 -4.05 2.54
CA ASN A 307 19.08 -4.65 3.16
C ASN A 307 19.34 -6.10 3.53
N TYR A 308 18.89 -6.49 4.71
CA TYR A 308 18.81 -7.88 5.14
C TYR A 308 17.43 -8.17 5.71
N LYS A 309 16.81 -9.23 5.22
CA LYS A 309 15.51 -9.69 5.68
C LYS A 309 15.55 -11.18 5.98
N LYS A 310 14.88 -11.58 7.06
CA LYS A 310 14.64 -12.98 7.43
C LYS A 310 13.17 -13.13 7.75
N PHE A 311 12.57 -14.18 7.21
CA PHE A 311 11.18 -14.53 7.42
C PHE A 311 11.05 -16.00 7.81
N ASN A 312 10.21 -16.30 8.82
CA ASN A 312 9.82 -17.65 9.21
C ASN A 312 8.30 -17.69 9.34
N ARG A 313 7.68 -18.74 8.80
CA ARG A 313 6.26 -19.00 8.97
C ARG A 313 6.06 -20.48 9.34
N THR A 314 5.27 -20.71 10.39
CA THR A 314 5.02 -22.05 10.94
C THR A 314 3.52 -22.25 11.05
N TYR A 315 3.04 -23.39 10.56
CA TYR A 315 1.64 -23.82 10.70
C TYR A 315 1.54 -24.92 11.74
N ARG A 316 0.60 -24.78 12.67
CA ARG A 316 0.32 -25.74 13.72
C ARG A 316 -1.16 -26.13 13.74
N GLU A 317 -1.46 -27.32 14.19
CA GLU A 317 -2.80 -27.84 14.46
C GLU A 317 -2.74 -28.61 15.79
N ASP A 318 -3.63 -28.37 16.74
CA ASP A 318 -3.59 -28.89 18.09
C ASP A 318 -2.20 -28.73 18.78
N GLY A 319 -1.55 -27.58 18.60
CA GLY A 319 -0.22 -27.28 19.14
C GLY A 319 0.93 -28.04 18.47
N LYS A 320 0.67 -28.93 17.50
CA LYS A 320 1.67 -29.66 16.73
C LYS A 320 1.83 -29.07 15.33
N LEU A 321 2.98 -29.31 14.68
CA LEU A 321 3.16 -28.95 13.27
C LEU A 321 2.14 -29.71 12.42
N VAL A 322 1.47 -28.99 11.49
CA VAL A 322 0.48 -29.56 10.59
C VAL A 322 1.08 -30.74 9.82
N ALA A 323 0.34 -31.83 9.72
CA ALA A 323 0.82 -33.10 9.14
C ALA A 323 0.53 -33.25 7.64
N ASP A 324 0.04 -32.21 6.98
CA ASP A 324 -0.24 -32.28 5.55
C ASP A 324 1.01 -32.13 4.69
N SER A 325 0.88 -32.46 3.41
CA SER A 325 1.97 -32.42 2.42
C SER A 325 2.39 -31.02 1.98
N SER A 326 1.73 -29.96 2.50
CA SER A 326 1.96 -28.58 2.06
C SER A 326 3.08 -27.86 2.80
N GLY A 327 3.66 -28.48 3.83
CA GLY A 327 4.80 -27.94 4.56
C GLY A 327 4.45 -27.23 5.86
N LYS A 328 5.25 -27.51 6.89
CA LYS A 328 5.03 -27.09 8.28
C LYS A 328 5.78 -25.84 8.64
N LEU A 329 6.92 -25.62 8.00
CA LEU A 329 7.84 -24.56 8.32
C LEU A 329 8.47 -24.00 7.05
N TYR A 330 8.20 -22.72 6.80
CA TYR A 330 8.74 -21.96 5.70
C TYR A 330 9.76 -20.97 6.19
N ARG A 331 10.91 -20.88 5.53
CA ARG A 331 11.99 -19.96 5.86
C ARG A 331 12.44 -19.21 4.63
N GLY A 332 12.54 -17.89 4.75
CA GLY A 332 13.04 -17.01 3.70
C GLY A 332 14.17 -16.13 4.23
N LYS A 333 15.10 -15.79 3.35
CA LYS A 333 16.12 -14.76 3.58
C LYS A 333 16.29 -13.95 2.30
N MET A 334 16.56 -12.67 2.44
CA MET A 334 16.87 -11.78 1.34
C MET A 334 18.06 -10.89 1.73
N TYR A 335 18.96 -10.71 0.79
CA TYR A 335 20.03 -9.71 0.83
C TYR A 335 19.88 -8.81 -0.38
N GLU A 336 19.98 -7.51 -0.19
CA GLU A 336 19.91 -6.55 -1.29
C GLU A 336 20.94 -5.44 -1.06
N VAL A 337 21.64 -5.07 -2.11
CA VAL A 337 22.47 -3.88 -2.17
C VAL A 337 21.89 -2.99 -3.24
N ASP A 338 21.62 -1.74 -2.92
CA ASP A 338 21.09 -0.77 -3.87
C ASP A 338 21.93 0.52 -3.87
N TYR A 339 22.04 1.14 -5.04
CA TYR A 339 22.63 2.45 -5.23
C TYR A 339 21.72 3.34 -6.06
N GLN A 340 21.61 4.58 -5.66
CA GLN A 340 20.92 5.63 -6.41
C GLN A 340 21.76 6.89 -6.45
N GLY A 341 21.89 7.48 -7.65
CA GLY A 341 22.46 8.79 -7.90
C GLY A 341 21.42 9.72 -8.51
N ILE A 342 21.40 10.98 -8.05
CA ILE A 342 20.60 12.06 -8.61
C ILE A 342 21.56 13.16 -8.98
N LEU A 343 21.78 13.37 -10.28
CA LEU A 343 22.72 14.35 -10.83
C LEU A 343 21.97 15.51 -11.46
N ASP A 344 22.11 16.69 -10.88
CA ASP A 344 21.60 17.94 -11.45
C ASP A 344 22.53 18.41 -12.58
N LEU A 345 22.18 18.09 -13.81
CA LEU A 345 22.92 18.52 -15.01
C LEU A 345 22.82 20.05 -15.20
N THR A 346 21.62 20.57 -15.02
CA THR A 346 21.30 22.00 -15.00
C THR A 346 20.15 22.27 -14.02
N LYS A 347 19.75 23.51 -13.83
CA LYS A 347 18.59 23.87 -12.99
C LYS A 347 17.27 23.20 -13.41
N ASN A 348 17.16 22.79 -14.69
CA ASN A 348 15.94 22.24 -15.27
C ASN A 348 16.09 20.78 -15.73
N ASN A 349 17.28 20.20 -15.62
CA ASN A 349 17.56 18.85 -16.13
C ASN A 349 18.27 18.03 -15.07
N THR A 350 17.69 16.93 -14.73
CA THR A 350 18.20 15.98 -13.72
C THR A 350 18.34 14.60 -14.34
N LEU A 351 19.42 13.92 -14.01
CA LEU A 351 19.64 12.52 -14.35
C LEU A 351 19.54 11.68 -13.08
N VAL A 352 18.59 10.76 -13.01
CA VAL A 352 18.48 9.78 -11.95
C VAL A 352 18.99 8.45 -12.49
N PHE A 353 19.90 7.81 -11.78
CA PHE A 353 20.47 6.53 -12.19
C PHE A 353 20.77 5.67 -10.98
N GLY A 354 20.93 4.39 -11.21
CA GLY A 354 21.26 3.49 -10.11
C GLY A 354 21.21 2.04 -10.51
N GLY A 355 21.33 1.19 -9.52
CA GLY A 355 21.24 -0.26 -9.68
C GLY A 355 21.02 -0.95 -8.36
N ASP A 356 20.61 -2.20 -8.44
CA ASP A 356 20.44 -3.08 -7.30
C ASP A 356 20.89 -4.49 -7.65
N TRP A 357 21.31 -5.19 -6.62
CA TRP A 357 21.55 -6.62 -6.62
C TRP A 357 20.81 -7.24 -5.46
N ARG A 358 19.97 -8.25 -5.73
CA ARG A 358 19.17 -8.98 -4.76
C ARG A 358 19.49 -10.46 -4.83
N ASN A 359 19.58 -11.11 -3.67
CA ASN A 359 19.66 -12.55 -3.55
C ASN A 359 18.62 -13.03 -2.55
N GLU A 360 17.77 -13.95 -2.99
CA GLU A 360 16.74 -14.57 -2.18
C GLU A 360 17.07 -16.04 -1.93
N TRP A 361 16.72 -16.51 -0.75
CA TRP A 361 16.78 -17.90 -0.35
C TRP A 361 15.46 -18.32 0.26
N TYR A 362 14.97 -19.47 -0.16
CA TYR A 362 13.72 -20.07 0.29
C TYR A 362 13.93 -21.52 0.68
N LYS A 363 13.28 -21.97 1.76
CA LYS A 363 13.23 -23.37 2.17
C LYS A 363 11.89 -23.72 2.81
N ASN A 364 11.34 -24.85 2.39
CA ASN A 364 10.21 -25.52 3.00
C ASN A 364 10.70 -26.81 3.70
N SER A 365 10.17 -27.12 4.91
CA SER A 365 10.58 -28.29 5.71
C SER A 365 10.29 -29.64 5.05
N GLU A 366 9.35 -29.71 4.13
CA GLU A 366 8.90 -30.94 3.49
C GLU A 366 9.43 -31.16 2.07
N SER A 367 10.14 -30.18 1.52
CA SER A 367 10.75 -30.36 0.21
C SER A 367 11.85 -31.42 0.29
N THR A 368 11.52 -32.63 -0.17
CA THR A 368 12.50 -33.73 -0.32
C THR A 368 13.47 -33.47 -1.47
N ARG A 369 13.11 -32.59 -2.41
CA ARG A 369 13.92 -32.23 -3.58
C ARG A 369 15.10 -31.35 -3.23
N GLU A 370 14.96 -30.48 -2.23
CA GLU A 370 15.96 -29.45 -1.96
C GLU A 370 16.30 -29.32 -0.49
N LYS A 371 17.10 -30.28 -0.01
CA LYS A 371 17.59 -30.28 1.39
C LYS A 371 18.25 -28.95 1.80
N ASN A 372 18.81 -28.21 0.83
CA ASN A 372 19.56 -26.96 1.06
C ASN A 372 18.73 -25.69 0.82
N GLY A 373 17.50 -25.79 0.27
CA GLY A 373 16.66 -24.67 -0.15
C GLY A 373 16.97 -24.19 -1.58
N LEU A 374 16.11 -23.28 -2.09
CA LEU A 374 16.24 -22.63 -3.39
C LEU A 374 16.88 -21.26 -3.22
N THR A 375 17.66 -20.83 -4.20
CA THR A 375 18.26 -19.50 -4.26
C THR A 375 18.07 -18.90 -5.63
N GLU A 376 17.80 -17.62 -5.67
CA GLU A 376 17.72 -16.84 -6.90
C GLU A 376 18.38 -15.48 -6.68
N TRP A 377 19.14 -15.02 -7.67
CA TRP A 377 19.64 -13.66 -7.67
C TRP A 377 19.12 -12.87 -8.89
N GLU A 378 18.91 -11.59 -8.67
CA GLU A 378 18.56 -10.63 -9.71
C GLU A 378 19.41 -9.38 -9.54
N ARG A 379 19.83 -8.76 -10.65
CA ARG A 379 20.47 -7.44 -10.65
C ARG A 379 19.87 -6.55 -11.70
N GLY A 380 19.83 -5.25 -11.42
CA GLY A 380 19.26 -4.28 -12.34
C GLY A 380 20.02 -2.97 -12.37
N PHE A 381 20.01 -2.31 -13.53
CA PHE A 381 20.58 -0.96 -13.73
C PHE A 381 19.56 -0.10 -14.43
N PHE A 382 19.33 1.11 -13.92
CA PHE A 382 18.38 2.04 -14.49
C PHE A 382 18.97 3.42 -14.67
N ILE A 383 18.37 4.15 -15.63
CA ILE A 383 18.64 5.54 -15.90
C ILE A 383 17.33 6.23 -16.28
N ASP A 384 17.10 7.44 -15.75
CA ASP A 384 15.93 8.27 -16.04
C ASP A 384 16.34 9.73 -16.21
N TYR A 385 16.14 10.28 -17.38
CA TYR A 385 16.36 11.68 -17.66
C TYR A 385 15.08 12.47 -17.47
N GLN A 386 15.13 13.48 -16.61
CA GLN A 386 14.03 14.35 -16.24
C GLN A 386 14.30 15.77 -16.68
N THR A 387 13.34 16.43 -17.32
CA THR A 387 13.50 17.80 -17.78
C THR A 387 12.26 18.67 -17.55
N GLN A 388 12.51 19.92 -17.15
CA GLN A 388 11.57 21.02 -17.05
C GLN A 388 12.03 22.22 -17.92
N SER A 389 12.82 21.96 -18.96
CA SER A 389 13.36 22.99 -19.85
C SER A 389 12.28 23.69 -20.68
N LEU A 390 11.15 23.05 -20.92
CA LEU A 390 9.98 23.64 -21.55
C LEU A 390 9.07 24.28 -20.50
N LYS A 391 8.56 25.46 -20.78
CA LYS A 391 7.69 26.21 -19.87
C LYS A 391 6.49 25.36 -19.47
N ASN A 392 6.23 25.26 -18.17
CA ASN A 392 5.10 24.51 -17.58
C ASN A 392 5.04 23.01 -17.95
N THR A 393 6.13 22.44 -18.45
CA THR A 393 6.20 21.06 -18.92
C THR A 393 7.22 20.28 -18.11
N PHE A 394 6.84 19.10 -17.66
CA PHE A 394 7.75 18.10 -17.13
C PHE A 394 7.74 16.88 -18.06
N LEU A 395 8.91 16.36 -18.39
CA LEU A 395 9.09 15.13 -19.15
C LEU A 395 10.10 14.23 -18.45
N SER A 396 9.87 12.92 -18.50
CA SER A 396 10.79 11.89 -18.00
C SER A 396 10.88 10.75 -19.02
N PHE A 397 12.12 10.30 -19.27
CA PHE A 397 12.45 9.22 -20.19
C PHE A 397 13.44 8.29 -19.51
N GLY A 398 13.03 7.07 -19.21
CA GLY A 398 13.89 6.15 -18.52
C GLY A 398 13.85 4.73 -19.05
N GLY A 399 14.93 4.00 -18.84
CA GLY A 399 15.10 2.60 -19.15
C GLY A 399 15.81 1.86 -18.03
N ARG A 400 15.46 0.58 -17.85
CA ARG A 400 16.09 -0.35 -16.90
C ARG A 400 16.37 -1.66 -17.59
N TYR A 401 17.57 -2.14 -17.41
CA TYR A 401 18.01 -3.48 -17.75
C TYR A 401 18.10 -4.32 -16.48
N ASN A 402 17.51 -5.50 -16.50
CA ASN A 402 17.57 -6.48 -15.43
C ASN A 402 18.13 -7.79 -15.99
N GLU A 403 18.90 -8.47 -15.17
CA GLU A 403 19.38 -9.83 -15.39
C GLU A 403 18.96 -10.68 -14.19
N ASN A 404 18.28 -11.78 -14.48
CA ASN A 404 17.81 -12.74 -13.50
C ASN A 404 18.52 -14.09 -13.74
N GLN A 405 18.90 -14.77 -12.67
CA GLN A 405 19.64 -16.04 -12.70
C GLN A 405 18.99 -17.09 -13.60
N ASP A 406 17.67 -17.24 -13.49
CA ASP A 406 16.95 -18.36 -14.09
C ASP A 406 16.10 -17.94 -15.32
N TYR A 407 15.75 -16.66 -15.39
CA TYR A 407 14.81 -16.13 -16.38
C TYR A 407 15.43 -15.17 -17.40
N GLY A 408 16.76 -14.97 -17.33
CA GLY A 408 17.53 -14.16 -18.30
C GLY A 408 17.25 -12.67 -18.21
N ASP A 409 17.41 -12.00 -19.35
CA ASP A 409 17.47 -10.55 -19.45
C ASP A 409 16.09 -9.94 -19.72
N HIS A 410 15.83 -8.81 -19.03
CA HIS A 410 14.60 -8.06 -19.22
C HIS A 410 14.87 -6.57 -19.30
N PHE A 411 14.28 -5.92 -20.32
CA PHE A 411 14.31 -4.49 -20.46
C PHE A 411 12.93 -3.89 -20.18
N THR A 412 12.90 -2.89 -19.30
CA THR A 412 11.68 -2.11 -19.02
C THR A 412 11.95 -0.64 -19.27
N PHE A 413 10.93 0.12 -19.66
CA PHE A 413 11.02 1.55 -19.86
C PHE A 413 9.80 2.29 -19.33
N LYS A 414 9.96 3.58 -19.10
CA LYS A 414 8.87 4.49 -18.78
C LYS A 414 9.10 5.83 -19.47
N ILE A 415 8.08 6.33 -20.12
CA ILE A 415 8.01 7.66 -20.67
C ILE A 415 6.81 8.33 -20.03
N SER A 416 7.02 9.51 -19.45
CA SER A 416 5.91 10.23 -18.82
C SER A 416 6.09 11.73 -19.00
N GLY A 417 4.97 12.45 -19.01
CA GLY A 417 4.99 13.88 -19.11
C GLY A 417 3.76 14.54 -18.51
N SER A 418 3.94 15.77 -18.05
CA SER A 418 2.83 16.64 -17.65
C SER A 418 3.01 18.04 -18.22
N TYR A 419 1.87 18.69 -18.51
CA TYR A 419 1.80 20.07 -18.99
C TYR A 419 0.75 20.82 -18.19
N THR A 420 1.15 21.94 -17.57
CA THR A 420 0.23 22.82 -16.82
C THR A 420 -0.14 24.03 -17.65
N ILE A 421 -1.42 24.20 -17.91
CA ILE A 421 -1.94 25.34 -18.67
C ILE A 421 -1.84 26.58 -17.79
N SER A 422 -0.97 27.51 -18.18
CA SER A 422 -0.79 28.79 -17.48
C SER A 422 -1.94 29.74 -17.74
N GLU A 423 -1.98 30.83 -16.98
CA GLU A 423 -2.95 31.91 -17.08
C GLU A 423 -3.17 32.36 -18.53
N HIS A 424 -4.42 32.69 -18.92
CA HIS A 424 -4.86 33.27 -20.20
C HIS A 424 -5.27 32.31 -21.33
N SER A 425 -5.55 31.04 -21.08
CA SER A 425 -6.25 30.23 -22.07
C SER A 425 -7.76 30.59 -22.10
N LYS A 426 -8.29 30.96 -23.27
CA LYS A 426 -9.74 31.16 -23.45
C LYS A 426 -10.53 29.85 -23.48
N ILE A 427 -9.84 28.70 -23.63
CA ILE A 427 -10.46 27.39 -23.85
C ILE A 427 -10.37 26.53 -22.57
N PHE A 428 -9.29 26.63 -21.82
CA PHE A 428 -9.04 25.77 -20.65
C PHE A 428 -8.95 26.58 -19.35
N PRO A 429 -9.43 26.02 -18.24
CA PRO A 429 -9.29 26.66 -16.92
C PRO A 429 -7.81 26.84 -16.54
N THR A 430 -7.50 27.93 -15.87
CA THR A 430 -6.16 28.20 -15.34
C THR A 430 -5.73 27.11 -14.36
N GLY A 431 -4.48 26.66 -14.48
CA GLY A 431 -3.89 25.64 -13.62
C GLY A 431 -4.28 24.20 -13.96
N LEU A 432 -5.01 23.98 -15.07
CA LEU A 432 -5.27 22.63 -15.57
C LEU A 432 -3.96 21.95 -15.92
N LYS A 433 -3.64 20.85 -15.24
CA LYS A 433 -2.48 20.01 -15.51
C LYS A 433 -2.94 18.76 -16.26
N LEU A 434 -2.45 18.56 -17.45
CA LEU A 434 -2.58 17.34 -18.23
C LEU A 434 -1.40 16.44 -17.94
N LYS A 435 -1.63 15.13 -17.83
CA LYS A 435 -0.59 14.14 -17.57
C LYS A 435 -0.79 12.87 -18.37
N SER A 436 0.33 12.24 -18.76
CA SER A 436 0.32 10.99 -19.51
C SER A 436 1.55 10.16 -19.19
N SER A 437 1.42 8.83 -19.21
CA SER A 437 2.55 7.93 -19.11
C SER A 437 2.34 6.63 -19.87
N VAL A 438 3.46 6.07 -20.34
CA VAL A 438 3.56 4.72 -20.89
C VAL A 438 4.70 4.03 -20.17
N ALA A 439 4.44 2.84 -19.62
CA ALA A 439 5.45 2.08 -18.90
C ALA A 439 5.32 0.59 -19.17
N THR A 440 6.44 -0.11 -19.06
CA THR A 440 6.49 -1.58 -19.05
C THR A 440 6.96 -2.09 -17.71
N GLY A 441 6.61 -3.33 -17.39
CA GLY A 441 7.04 -4.04 -16.19
C GLY A 441 7.13 -5.53 -16.46
N TYR A 442 7.75 -6.26 -15.55
CA TYR A 442 7.78 -7.71 -15.58
C TYR A 442 7.76 -8.26 -14.15
N ARG A 443 7.41 -9.53 -14.02
CA ARG A 443 7.50 -10.31 -12.79
C ARG A 443 8.05 -11.69 -13.11
N SER A 444 9.15 -12.07 -12.49
CA SER A 444 9.67 -13.43 -12.52
C SER A 444 8.77 -14.36 -11.71
N PRO A 445 8.65 -15.66 -12.06
CA PRO A 445 8.04 -16.65 -11.20
C PRO A 445 8.69 -16.63 -9.81
N SER A 446 7.92 -16.79 -8.74
CA SER A 446 8.48 -16.86 -7.39
C SER A 446 9.20 -18.19 -7.15
N LEU A 447 10.12 -18.23 -6.17
CA LEU A 447 10.79 -19.45 -5.74
C LEU A 447 9.79 -20.56 -5.35
N TYR A 448 8.62 -20.19 -4.82
CA TYR A 448 7.54 -21.13 -4.52
C TYR A 448 6.86 -21.66 -5.80
N GLU A 449 6.53 -20.79 -6.76
CA GLU A 449 5.97 -21.18 -8.05
C GLU A 449 6.95 -22.08 -8.81
N GLU A 450 8.25 -21.83 -8.68
CA GLU A 450 9.31 -22.65 -9.27
C GLU A 450 9.43 -24.03 -8.60
N GLN A 451 9.37 -24.11 -7.27
CA GLN A 451 9.43 -25.38 -6.54
C GLN A 451 8.28 -26.33 -6.93
N ASN A 452 7.10 -25.79 -7.24
CA ASN A 452 5.93 -26.55 -7.62
C ASN A 452 5.89 -26.94 -9.11
N LYS A 453 7.03 -26.91 -9.81
CA LYS A 453 7.21 -27.50 -11.15
C LYS A 453 7.05 -29.03 -11.17
N ASP A 454 6.69 -29.67 -10.05
CA ASP A 454 6.59 -31.12 -10.00
C ASP A 454 5.49 -31.60 -10.92
N VAL A 455 5.89 -32.35 -11.97
CA VAL A 455 5.01 -33.03 -12.94
C VAL A 455 4.00 -33.95 -12.23
N ASN A 456 4.31 -34.43 -11.01
CA ASN A 456 3.40 -35.26 -10.22
C ASN A 456 2.28 -34.47 -9.57
N LEU A 457 2.46 -33.13 -9.45
CA LEU A 457 1.44 -32.16 -9.00
C LEU A 457 0.84 -31.37 -10.17
N GLY A 458 1.21 -31.70 -11.42
CA GLY A 458 0.68 -31.05 -12.63
C GLY A 458 1.26 -29.65 -12.92
N GLY A 459 2.33 -29.23 -12.25
CA GLY A 459 2.97 -27.94 -12.53
C GLY A 459 3.62 -27.89 -13.92
N GLU A 460 3.62 -26.70 -14.54
CA GLU A 460 4.25 -26.48 -15.84
C GLU A 460 5.76 -26.27 -15.67
N VAL A 461 6.56 -27.03 -16.43
CA VAL A 461 8.01 -26.85 -16.49
C VAL A 461 8.32 -25.69 -17.45
N GLY A 462 9.17 -24.74 -17.01
CA GLY A 462 9.61 -23.64 -17.85
C GLY A 462 8.66 -22.44 -17.88
N LEU A 463 8.06 -22.11 -16.74
CA LEU A 463 7.35 -20.84 -16.55
C LEU A 463 8.20 -19.66 -17.05
N LYS A 464 7.57 -18.72 -17.75
CA LYS A 464 8.21 -17.49 -18.26
C LYS A 464 7.79 -16.29 -17.44
N PRO A 465 8.60 -15.25 -17.36
CA PRO A 465 8.21 -14.02 -16.72
C PRO A 465 6.93 -13.42 -17.31
N GLU A 466 6.08 -12.93 -16.42
CA GLU A 466 4.89 -12.17 -16.76
C GLU A 466 5.33 -10.77 -17.19
N LYS A 467 4.74 -10.20 -18.25
CA LYS A 467 5.13 -8.89 -18.81
C LYS A 467 3.94 -7.96 -18.92
N THR A 468 4.13 -6.69 -18.57
CA THR A 468 3.07 -5.69 -18.67
C THR A 468 3.41 -4.52 -19.56
N LYS A 469 2.32 -3.91 -20.11
CA LYS A 469 2.31 -2.60 -20.74
C LYS A 469 1.19 -1.78 -20.12
N SER A 470 1.54 -0.63 -19.55
CA SER A 470 0.64 0.28 -18.85
C SER A 470 0.57 1.61 -19.58
N TYR A 471 -0.63 2.14 -19.74
CA TYR A 471 -0.94 3.42 -20.39
C TYR A 471 -1.82 4.22 -19.45
N GLU A 472 -1.50 5.50 -19.28
CA GLU A 472 -2.28 6.45 -18.49
C GLU A 472 -2.42 7.77 -19.22
N ILE A 473 -3.60 8.36 -19.10
CA ILE A 473 -3.86 9.75 -19.48
C ILE A 473 -4.82 10.35 -18.46
N GLY A 474 -4.55 11.55 -18.01
CA GLY A 474 -5.38 12.18 -16.99
C GLY A 474 -5.18 13.67 -16.89
N PHE A 475 -5.92 14.26 -15.96
CA PHE A 475 -5.80 15.67 -15.64
C PHE A 475 -5.95 15.91 -14.14
N GLU A 476 -5.41 17.03 -13.69
CA GLU A 476 -5.62 17.61 -12.36
C GLU A 476 -6.08 19.05 -12.55
N GLN A 477 -7.19 19.42 -11.94
CA GLN A 477 -7.74 20.77 -11.98
C GLN A 477 -7.89 21.33 -10.58
N PRO A 478 -7.08 22.30 -10.20
CA PRO A 478 -7.38 23.13 -9.03
C PRO A 478 -8.60 24.00 -9.31
N MET A 479 -9.46 24.13 -8.30
CA MET A 479 -10.70 24.90 -8.38
C MET A 479 -10.85 25.80 -7.14
N MET A 480 -11.64 26.87 -7.28
CA MET A 480 -11.96 27.80 -6.17
C MET A 480 -10.71 28.31 -5.44
N ASN A 481 -9.74 28.87 -6.18
CA ASN A 481 -8.47 29.38 -5.63
C ASN A 481 -7.69 28.28 -4.87
N ASN A 482 -7.55 27.10 -5.49
CA ASN A 482 -6.86 25.92 -4.94
C ASN A 482 -7.52 25.27 -3.70
N LYS A 483 -8.76 25.69 -3.34
CA LYS A 483 -9.47 25.05 -2.21
C LYS A 483 -9.90 23.62 -2.53
N PHE A 484 -10.16 23.31 -3.79
CA PHE A 484 -10.49 21.97 -4.26
C PHE A 484 -9.53 21.54 -5.36
N LYS A 485 -9.25 20.27 -5.42
CA LYS A 485 -8.53 19.63 -6.52
C LYS A 485 -9.36 18.48 -7.07
N LEU A 486 -9.72 18.56 -8.34
CA LEU A 486 -10.30 17.45 -9.10
C LEU A 486 -9.19 16.76 -9.89
N GLU A 487 -9.11 15.45 -9.77
CA GLU A 487 -8.20 14.61 -10.55
C GLU A 487 -9.01 13.51 -11.23
N SER A 488 -8.71 13.24 -12.51
CA SER A 488 -9.27 12.09 -13.22
C SER A 488 -8.22 11.46 -14.12
N VAL A 489 -8.12 10.12 -14.07
CA VAL A 489 -7.13 9.34 -14.83
C VAL A 489 -7.81 8.15 -15.48
N PHE A 490 -7.70 8.06 -16.79
CA PHE A 490 -7.96 6.82 -17.53
C PHE A 490 -6.68 5.97 -17.52
N PHE A 491 -6.81 4.69 -17.27
CA PHE A 491 -5.71 3.72 -17.33
C PHE A 491 -6.09 2.50 -18.16
N LYS A 492 -5.07 1.88 -18.75
CA LYS A 492 -5.16 0.58 -19.41
C LYS A 492 -3.87 -0.20 -19.17
N ILE A 493 -3.98 -1.42 -18.66
CA ILE A 493 -2.84 -2.30 -18.37
C ILE A 493 -3.12 -3.66 -19.01
N ASN A 494 -2.17 -4.15 -19.80
CA ASN A 494 -2.19 -5.50 -20.36
C ASN A 494 -1.07 -6.31 -19.69
N LEU A 495 -1.36 -7.53 -19.28
CA LEU A 495 -0.43 -8.50 -18.71
C LEU A 495 -0.39 -9.73 -19.61
N ASP A 496 0.77 -10.07 -20.12
CA ASP A 496 1.02 -11.27 -20.91
C ASP A 496 1.69 -12.36 -20.06
N ASN A 497 1.48 -13.62 -20.41
CA ASN A 497 2.07 -14.79 -19.73
C ASN A 497 1.68 -14.92 -18.25
N ARG A 498 0.46 -14.60 -17.87
CA ARG A 498 0.01 -14.68 -16.50
C ARG A 498 0.23 -16.07 -15.90
N ILE A 499 0.83 -16.14 -14.71
CA ILE A 499 0.98 -17.36 -13.94
C ILE A 499 -0.21 -17.51 -12.99
N ASN A 500 -0.93 -18.62 -13.09
CA ASN A 500 -2.10 -18.88 -12.27
C ASN A 500 -2.11 -20.32 -11.74
N TRP A 501 -2.78 -20.53 -10.60
CA TRP A 501 -2.99 -21.86 -10.03
C TRP A 501 -4.25 -22.47 -10.63
N GLU A 502 -4.13 -23.70 -11.14
CA GLU A 502 -5.24 -24.52 -11.58
C GLU A 502 -5.39 -25.74 -10.68
N THR A 503 -6.57 -25.93 -10.11
CA THR A 503 -6.86 -27.08 -9.22
C THR A 503 -6.59 -28.41 -9.95
N GLY A 504 -5.75 -29.23 -9.34
CA GLY A 504 -5.32 -30.52 -9.91
C GLY A 504 -4.18 -30.43 -10.94
N ASN A 505 -3.78 -29.21 -11.35
CA ASN A 505 -2.78 -28.99 -12.40
C ASN A 505 -1.58 -28.13 -11.94
N GLY A 506 -1.64 -27.53 -10.75
CA GLY A 506 -0.55 -26.68 -10.24
C GLY A 506 -0.46 -25.30 -10.90
N TYR A 507 0.73 -24.67 -10.84
CA TYR A 507 0.97 -23.38 -11.49
C TYR A 507 1.16 -23.54 -13.00
N LYS A 508 0.38 -22.79 -13.75
CA LYS A 508 0.41 -22.76 -15.21
C LYS A 508 0.47 -21.37 -15.77
N GLN A 509 1.00 -21.27 -16.97
CA GLN A 509 1.03 -20.05 -17.74
C GLN A 509 -0.21 -19.91 -18.60
N GLU A 510 -0.99 -18.84 -18.36
CA GLU A 510 -2.15 -18.51 -19.19
C GLU A 510 -1.68 -17.76 -20.45
N ILE A 511 -1.92 -18.35 -21.64
CA ILE A 511 -1.65 -17.67 -22.91
C ILE A 511 -2.68 -16.56 -23.12
N GLY A 512 -2.25 -15.34 -23.46
CA GLY A 512 -3.11 -14.18 -23.72
C GLY A 512 -3.44 -13.32 -22.51
N GLY A 513 -3.06 -13.72 -21.31
CA GLY A 513 -2.91 -12.88 -20.13
C GLY A 513 -4.19 -12.30 -19.54
N PHE A 514 -4.03 -11.09 -19.03
CA PHE A 514 -5.02 -10.34 -18.26
C PHE A 514 -5.05 -8.89 -18.73
N ARG A 515 -6.22 -8.29 -18.78
CA ARG A 515 -6.41 -6.88 -19.14
C ARG A 515 -7.18 -6.16 -18.06
N SER A 516 -6.74 -4.95 -17.74
CA SER A 516 -7.48 -4.07 -16.84
C SER A 516 -7.50 -2.66 -17.43
N GLN A 517 -8.67 -2.03 -17.44
CA GLN A 517 -8.86 -0.65 -17.84
C GLN A 517 -9.91 0.03 -16.99
N GLY A 518 -9.82 1.34 -16.82
CA GLY A 518 -10.77 2.05 -16.00
C GLY A 518 -10.51 3.54 -15.90
N ILE A 519 -11.33 4.18 -15.07
CA ILE A 519 -11.23 5.60 -14.74
C ILE A 519 -11.22 5.73 -13.23
N GLU A 520 -10.22 6.43 -12.73
CA GLU A 520 -10.11 6.87 -11.35
C GLU A 520 -10.40 8.36 -11.29
N THR A 521 -11.30 8.77 -10.42
CA THR A 521 -11.64 10.17 -10.20
C THR A 521 -11.59 10.48 -8.72
N SER A 522 -10.98 11.61 -8.34
CA SER A 522 -10.96 12.09 -6.95
C SER A 522 -11.22 13.58 -6.88
N LEU A 523 -12.00 13.98 -5.88
CA LEU A 523 -12.23 15.36 -5.48
C LEU A 523 -11.73 15.53 -4.06
N ILE A 524 -10.78 16.45 -3.86
CA ILE A 524 -10.11 16.62 -2.58
C ILE A 524 -10.17 18.09 -2.18
N THR A 525 -10.46 18.35 -0.91
CA THR A 525 -10.27 19.64 -0.27
C THR A 525 -9.64 19.46 1.09
N TYR A 526 -8.78 20.38 1.45
CA TYR A 526 -8.15 20.41 2.77
C TYR A 526 -8.38 21.79 3.40
N ASP A 527 -8.61 21.78 4.71
CA ASP A 527 -8.72 22.97 5.54
C ASP A 527 -9.73 24.00 5.05
N LEU A 528 -10.83 23.50 4.45
CA LEU A 528 -11.92 24.35 4.02
C LEU A 528 -12.53 25.07 5.23
N TYR A 529 -12.50 26.40 5.25
CA TYR A 529 -12.90 27.25 6.37
C TYR A 529 -12.13 26.95 7.67
N ASN A 530 -10.88 26.49 7.60
CA ASN A 530 -10.03 26.08 8.71
C ASN A 530 -10.63 24.95 9.58
N LYS A 531 -11.60 24.20 9.07
CA LYS A 531 -12.35 23.20 9.87
C LYS A 531 -12.63 21.89 9.15
N PHE A 532 -12.70 21.89 7.83
CA PHE A 532 -13.23 20.75 7.10
C PHE A 532 -12.28 20.24 6.03
N ASP A 533 -12.02 18.94 6.05
CA ASP A 533 -11.32 18.22 5.00
C ASP A 533 -12.27 17.20 4.37
N LEU A 534 -12.17 17.01 3.07
CA LEU A 534 -12.98 16.04 2.33
C LEU A 534 -12.16 15.42 1.20
N SER A 535 -12.20 14.11 1.11
CA SER A 535 -11.72 13.34 -0.02
C SER A 535 -12.83 12.42 -0.52
N ILE A 536 -13.19 12.55 -1.78
CA ILE A 536 -14.13 11.66 -2.48
C ILE A 536 -13.35 10.96 -3.57
N SER A 537 -13.48 9.65 -3.67
CA SER A 537 -12.85 8.86 -4.72
C SER A 537 -13.87 7.93 -5.38
N HIS A 538 -13.72 7.75 -6.68
CA HIS A 538 -14.46 6.76 -7.44
C HIS A 538 -13.54 6.08 -8.43
N THR A 539 -13.63 4.77 -8.49
CA THR A 539 -12.93 3.95 -9.48
C THR A 539 -13.94 3.13 -10.25
N TRP A 540 -13.96 3.30 -11.55
CA TRP A 540 -14.56 2.33 -12.47
C TRP A 540 -13.46 1.45 -13.01
N ASN A 541 -13.60 0.12 -12.89
CA ASN A 541 -12.60 -0.85 -13.34
C ASN A 541 -13.27 -2.00 -14.10
N GLN A 542 -12.76 -2.28 -15.28
CA GLN A 542 -13.09 -3.46 -16.07
C GLN A 542 -11.82 -4.31 -16.22
N SER A 543 -11.83 -5.48 -15.57
CA SER A 543 -10.73 -6.45 -15.59
C SER A 543 -11.20 -7.76 -16.17
N GLU A 544 -10.48 -8.28 -17.16
CA GLU A 544 -10.86 -9.47 -17.92
C GLU A 544 -9.64 -10.37 -18.13
N ASN A 545 -9.88 -11.69 -18.12
CA ASN A 545 -8.90 -12.66 -18.58
C ASN A 545 -8.87 -12.72 -20.12
N GLN A 546 -7.99 -13.55 -20.68
CA GLN A 546 -7.84 -13.74 -22.13
C GLN A 546 -9.14 -14.12 -22.86
N ASN A 547 -10.07 -14.80 -22.18
CA ASN A 547 -11.34 -15.28 -22.76
C ASN A 547 -12.46 -14.23 -22.66
N GLY A 548 -12.14 -13.01 -22.20
CA GLY A 548 -13.12 -11.94 -21.98
C GLY A 548 -13.99 -12.12 -20.72
N PHE A 549 -13.67 -13.10 -19.86
CA PHE A 549 -14.37 -13.25 -18.59
C PHE A 549 -13.84 -12.26 -17.56
N ARG A 550 -14.75 -11.61 -16.86
CA ARG A 550 -14.41 -10.70 -15.78
C ARG A 550 -13.63 -11.41 -14.68
N THR A 551 -12.56 -10.76 -14.23
CA THR A 551 -11.72 -11.26 -13.13
C THR A 551 -12.50 -11.32 -11.83
N LEU A 552 -12.30 -12.39 -11.06
CA LEU A 552 -12.89 -12.57 -9.74
C LEU A 552 -12.27 -11.58 -8.72
N LYS A 553 -13.04 -11.22 -7.71
CA LYS A 553 -12.64 -10.37 -6.57
C LYS A 553 -12.23 -8.95 -6.95
N VAL A 554 -12.56 -8.49 -8.16
CA VAL A 554 -12.33 -7.13 -8.63
C VAL A 554 -13.67 -6.42 -8.81
N PRO A 555 -13.98 -5.37 -8.03
CA PRO A 555 -15.21 -4.62 -8.19
C PRO A 555 -15.21 -3.81 -9.50
N VAL A 556 -16.39 -3.66 -10.11
CA VAL A 556 -16.56 -2.76 -11.26
C VAL A 556 -16.56 -1.31 -10.82
N HIS A 557 -17.19 -1.02 -9.69
CA HIS A 557 -17.18 0.30 -9.09
C HIS A 557 -16.74 0.19 -7.63
N ALA A 558 -15.78 1.04 -7.25
CA ALA A 558 -15.41 1.29 -5.86
C ALA A 558 -15.56 2.79 -5.58
N PHE A 559 -16.13 3.12 -4.43
CA PHE A 559 -16.41 4.49 -4.03
C PHE A 559 -15.95 4.70 -2.59
N GLY A 560 -15.19 5.77 -2.36
CA GLY A 560 -14.66 6.13 -1.04
C GLY A 560 -14.96 7.59 -0.71
N ILE A 561 -15.35 7.84 0.53
CA ILE A 561 -15.45 9.19 1.12
C ILE A 561 -14.68 9.16 2.42
N ASN A 562 -13.83 10.15 2.62
CA ASN A 562 -13.21 10.47 3.91
C ASN A 562 -13.46 11.94 4.20
N SER A 563 -14.15 12.22 5.28
CA SER A 563 -14.44 13.59 5.72
C SER A 563 -13.98 13.80 7.15
N ASN A 564 -13.48 14.99 7.42
CA ASN A 564 -12.96 15.35 8.73
C ASN A 564 -13.44 16.75 9.09
N TYR A 565 -14.04 16.90 10.27
CA TYR A 565 -14.58 18.15 10.77
C TYR A 565 -14.05 18.49 12.16
N ARG A 566 -13.40 19.67 12.28
CA ARG A 566 -12.88 20.20 13.53
C ARG A 566 -13.86 21.20 14.12
N PHE A 567 -14.12 21.11 15.42
CA PHE A 567 -15.05 21.97 16.13
C PHE A 567 -14.60 22.20 17.59
N PHE A 568 -15.29 23.02 18.35
CA PHE A 568 -14.90 23.45 19.69
C PHE A 568 -13.46 23.98 19.75
N GLU A 569 -13.14 24.98 18.89
CA GLU A 569 -11.80 25.57 18.81
C GLU A 569 -10.70 24.51 18.57
N ASP A 570 -10.97 23.58 17.67
CA ASP A 570 -10.11 22.44 17.28
C ASP A 570 -9.88 21.38 18.39
N LYS A 571 -10.56 21.49 19.55
CA LYS A 571 -10.50 20.46 20.60
C LYS A 571 -11.21 19.16 20.21
N ALA A 572 -12.19 19.24 19.36
CA ALA A 572 -12.93 18.07 18.88
C ALA A 572 -12.71 17.87 17.39
N ASN A 573 -12.56 16.61 16.99
CA ASN A 573 -12.39 16.20 15.62
C ASN A 573 -13.32 15.01 15.33
N LEU A 574 -14.25 15.19 14.39
CA LEU A 574 -15.11 14.12 13.88
C LEU A 574 -14.61 13.70 12.51
N ASN A 575 -14.20 12.45 12.40
CA ASN A 575 -13.88 11.80 11.14
C ASN A 575 -15.01 10.85 10.75
N VAL A 576 -15.47 10.91 9.50
CA VAL A 576 -16.51 10.02 8.94
C VAL A 576 -16.03 9.46 7.62
N ASN A 577 -16.06 8.15 7.50
CA ASN A 577 -15.57 7.42 6.36
C ASN A 577 -16.66 6.52 5.79
N PHE A 578 -16.83 6.57 4.48
CA PHE A 578 -17.72 5.65 3.76
C PHE A 578 -16.94 4.95 2.66
N HIS A 579 -17.08 3.64 2.59
CA HIS A 579 -16.52 2.85 1.48
C HIS A 579 -17.62 1.94 0.91
N SER A 580 -17.69 1.84 -0.40
CA SER A 580 -18.61 0.92 -1.07
C SER A 580 -17.99 0.35 -2.33
N GLN A 581 -18.45 -0.85 -2.70
CA GLN A 581 -18.11 -1.48 -3.96
C GLN A 581 -19.31 -2.21 -4.56
N THR A 582 -19.34 -2.32 -5.90
CA THR A 582 -20.37 -3.05 -6.62
C THR A 582 -19.80 -3.86 -7.77
N GLY A 583 -20.50 -4.92 -8.14
CA GLY A 583 -20.14 -5.76 -9.27
C GLY A 583 -18.88 -6.61 -9.06
N ALA A 584 -18.45 -6.84 -7.83
CA ALA A 584 -17.43 -7.85 -7.54
C ALA A 584 -18.02 -9.24 -7.73
N ARG A 585 -17.26 -10.11 -8.40
CA ARG A 585 -17.60 -11.53 -8.58
C ARG A 585 -16.67 -12.40 -7.77
N ASP A 586 -17.22 -13.43 -7.14
CA ASP A 586 -16.44 -14.46 -6.48
C ASP A 586 -17.11 -15.82 -6.60
N ILE A 587 -16.41 -16.89 -6.25
CA ILE A 587 -16.95 -18.25 -6.29
C ILE A 587 -17.36 -18.65 -4.88
N ALA A 588 -18.65 -18.88 -4.69
CA ALA A 588 -19.22 -19.41 -3.47
C ALA A 588 -19.88 -20.76 -3.76
N SER A 589 -19.47 -21.84 -3.06
CA SER A 589 -20.03 -23.19 -3.22
C SER A 589 -20.09 -23.65 -4.71
N GLY A 590 -19.03 -23.36 -5.48
CA GLY A 590 -18.92 -23.72 -6.91
C GLY A 590 -19.75 -22.85 -7.86
N LYS A 591 -20.44 -21.83 -7.37
CA LYS A 591 -21.23 -20.90 -8.20
C LYS A 591 -20.64 -19.50 -8.15
N ILE A 592 -20.70 -18.78 -9.28
CA ILE A 592 -20.30 -17.37 -9.33
C ILE A 592 -21.40 -16.54 -8.67
N ALA A 593 -21.02 -15.84 -7.59
CA ALA A 593 -21.84 -14.83 -6.96
C ALA A 593 -21.34 -13.43 -7.37
N GLU A 594 -22.25 -12.49 -7.60
CA GLU A 594 -21.95 -11.09 -7.84
C GLU A 594 -22.62 -10.25 -6.78
N GLY A 595 -21.87 -9.38 -6.11
CA GLY A 595 -22.38 -8.61 -4.98
C GLY A 595 -21.85 -7.18 -4.93
N GLY A 596 -22.42 -6.43 -4.00
CA GLY A 596 -21.99 -5.09 -3.64
C GLY A 596 -22.39 -4.76 -2.22
N TRP A 597 -21.62 -3.87 -1.61
CA TRP A 597 -21.83 -3.45 -0.23
C TRP A 597 -21.34 -2.02 0.00
N GLY A 598 -21.78 -1.42 1.09
CA GLY A 598 -21.29 -0.13 1.57
C GLY A 598 -21.25 -0.12 3.09
N VAL A 599 -20.17 0.44 3.65
CA VAL A 599 -19.90 0.50 5.08
C VAL A 599 -19.54 1.92 5.48
N LEU A 600 -20.13 2.38 6.60
CA LEU A 600 -19.86 3.67 7.22
C LEU A 600 -19.12 3.46 8.52
N ASN A 601 -18.01 4.20 8.70
CA ASN A 601 -17.20 4.23 9.92
C ASN A 601 -17.09 5.67 10.41
N SER A 602 -16.83 5.85 11.72
CA SER A 602 -16.61 7.17 12.32
C SER A 602 -15.63 7.09 13.47
N ALA A 603 -14.87 8.17 13.66
CA ALA A 603 -14.02 8.38 14.84
C ALA A 603 -14.22 9.82 15.37
N LEU A 604 -14.53 9.94 16.65
CA LEU A 604 -14.61 11.19 17.37
C LEU A 604 -13.43 11.29 18.33
N THR A 605 -12.58 12.27 18.14
CA THR A 605 -11.44 12.57 19.04
C THR A 605 -11.70 13.87 19.79
N TYR A 606 -11.38 13.88 21.07
CA TYR A 606 -11.49 15.06 21.91
C TYR A 606 -10.21 15.31 22.72
N ASP A 607 -9.70 16.53 22.67
CA ASP A 607 -8.56 16.98 23.47
C ASP A 607 -9.02 17.23 24.93
N VAL A 608 -8.49 16.44 25.85
CA VAL A 608 -8.81 16.48 27.28
C VAL A 608 -7.74 17.20 28.11
N SER A 609 -6.79 17.87 27.46
CA SER A 609 -5.63 18.49 28.09
C SER A 609 -6.02 19.50 29.17
N ASP A 610 -7.15 20.18 29.04
CA ASP A 610 -7.62 21.22 29.99
C ASP A 610 -8.36 20.64 31.20
N LEU A 611 -8.75 19.35 31.16
CA LEU A 611 -9.53 18.74 32.25
C LEU A 611 -8.70 18.56 33.53
N HIS A 612 -7.41 18.31 33.41
CA HIS A 612 -6.51 18.14 34.53
C HIS A 612 -5.05 18.37 34.13
N LYS A 613 -4.23 18.94 35.03
CA LYS A 613 -2.80 19.22 34.79
C LYS A 613 -1.96 18.02 34.34
N ASN A 614 -2.35 16.82 34.75
CA ASN A 614 -1.66 15.56 34.35
C ASN A 614 -2.08 15.06 32.99
N LEU A 615 -3.12 15.62 32.37
CA LEU A 615 -3.63 15.28 31.06
C LEU A 615 -3.11 16.21 29.94
N ARG A 616 -2.03 16.93 30.19
CA ARG A 616 -1.44 17.81 29.15
C ARG A 616 -1.14 17.00 27.89
N LYS A 617 -1.57 17.51 26.71
CA LYS A 617 -1.45 16.84 25.40
C LYS A 617 -2.10 15.45 25.37
N SER A 618 -3.21 15.27 26.08
CA SER A 618 -3.99 14.03 26.05
C SER A 618 -5.21 14.17 25.17
N GLN A 619 -5.52 13.11 24.45
CA GLN A 619 -6.72 13.00 23.63
C GLN A 619 -7.43 11.68 23.96
N MET A 620 -8.74 11.73 24.08
CA MET A 620 -9.60 10.56 24.10
C MET A 620 -10.30 10.42 22.75
N TYR A 621 -10.54 9.20 22.33
CA TYR A 621 -11.32 8.96 21.13
C TYR A 621 -12.29 7.80 21.28
N PHE A 622 -13.37 7.89 20.52
CA PHE A 622 -14.35 6.84 20.33
C PHE A 622 -14.44 6.54 18.83
N LYS A 623 -14.31 5.27 18.44
CA LYS A 623 -14.38 4.81 17.06
C LYS A 623 -15.54 3.82 16.93
N ALA A 624 -16.32 3.94 15.86
CA ALA A 624 -17.39 3.03 15.49
C ALA A 624 -17.19 2.58 14.05
N ASN A 625 -17.01 1.30 13.84
CA ASN A 625 -16.86 0.68 12.53
C ASN A 625 -18.15 -0.06 12.15
N ASN A 626 -18.49 -0.05 10.84
CA ASN A 626 -19.70 -0.66 10.32
C ASN A 626 -20.97 -0.24 11.07
N ILE A 627 -21.18 1.07 11.22
CA ILE A 627 -22.22 1.68 12.08
C ILE A 627 -23.64 1.14 11.80
N PHE A 628 -23.92 0.72 10.57
CA PHE A 628 -25.24 0.19 10.18
C PHE A 628 -25.33 -1.33 10.26
N ASP A 629 -24.33 -1.98 10.86
CA ASP A 629 -24.25 -3.44 11.01
C ASP A 629 -24.51 -4.19 9.69
N LYS A 630 -23.90 -3.68 8.61
CA LYS A 630 -24.05 -4.26 7.29
C LYS A 630 -23.37 -5.63 7.24
N LYS A 631 -24.14 -6.68 6.98
CA LYS A 631 -23.60 -7.99 6.63
C LYS A 631 -23.12 -7.98 5.18
N TYR A 632 -21.86 -8.31 4.95
CA TYR A 632 -21.24 -8.35 3.62
C TYR A 632 -20.07 -9.33 3.60
N HIS A 633 -19.55 -9.60 2.41
CA HIS A 633 -18.36 -10.41 2.22
C HIS A 633 -17.41 -9.71 1.26
N GLN A 634 -16.16 -9.61 1.63
CA GLN A 634 -15.08 -9.14 0.74
C GLN A 634 -14.59 -10.27 -0.16
N MET A 635 -14.56 -11.47 0.40
CA MET A 635 -14.33 -12.73 -0.30
C MET A 635 -15.46 -13.71 0.06
N ALA A 636 -15.92 -14.47 -0.93
CA ALA A 636 -16.97 -15.45 -0.71
C ALA A 636 -16.58 -16.47 0.37
N SER A 637 -17.53 -16.83 1.20
CA SER A 637 -17.37 -17.77 2.31
C SER A 637 -16.56 -17.27 3.51
N TYR A 638 -16.10 -16.03 3.52
CA TYR A 638 -15.43 -15.43 4.68
C TYR A 638 -16.30 -14.38 5.35
N ASN A 639 -16.29 -14.38 6.66
CA ASN A 639 -16.99 -13.39 7.48
C ASN A 639 -16.30 -12.03 7.43
N THR A 640 -17.06 -10.99 7.74
CA THR A 640 -16.56 -9.64 7.98
C THR A 640 -17.10 -9.15 9.32
N TYR A 641 -16.38 -8.19 9.92
CA TYR A 641 -16.75 -7.68 11.24
C TYR A 641 -18.13 -7.02 11.23
N PRO A 642 -18.99 -7.34 12.22
CA PRO A 642 -20.24 -6.62 12.47
C PRO A 642 -19.97 -5.21 13.00
N MET A 643 -21.01 -4.46 13.37
CA MET A 643 -20.86 -3.19 14.06
C MET A 643 -19.95 -3.34 15.27
N SER A 644 -18.90 -2.51 15.33
CA SER A 644 -17.84 -2.63 16.33
C SER A 644 -17.49 -1.26 16.90
N PHE A 645 -17.18 -1.20 18.21
CA PHE A 645 -16.88 0.02 18.93
C PHE A 645 -15.52 -0.08 19.62
N TYR A 646 -14.77 1.03 19.61
CA TYR A 646 -13.45 1.12 20.22
C TYR A 646 -13.33 2.43 20.98
N PHE A 647 -12.65 2.39 22.09
CA PHE A 647 -12.34 3.53 22.92
C PHE A 647 -10.84 3.59 23.18
N GLY A 648 -10.24 4.76 23.06
CA GLY A 648 -8.80 4.90 23.26
C GLY A 648 -8.37 6.21 23.87
N LEU A 649 -7.12 6.18 24.33
CA LEU A 649 -6.41 7.32 24.92
C LEU A 649 -5.08 7.50 24.19
N ILE A 650 -4.77 8.74 23.87
CA ILE A 650 -3.48 9.17 23.35
C ILE A 650 -2.87 10.16 24.34
N GLN A 651 -1.60 9.96 24.67
CA GLN A 651 -0.85 10.83 25.55
C GLN A 651 0.50 11.17 24.91
N ASP A 652 0.75 12.46 24.68
CA ASP A 652 2.05 12.99 24.30
C ASP A 652 2.76 13.59 25.52
N PHE A 653 4.07 13.33 25.66
CA PHE A 653 4.88 13.80 26.79
C PHE A 653 5.99 14.74 26.32
#